data_47e912fe17fef690586f895db1d851f6
#
_entry.id   47e912fe17fef690586f895db1d851f6
#
_cell.length_a   1.000
_cell.length_b   1.000
_cell.length_c   1.000
_cell.angle_alpha   90.00
_cell.angle_beta   90.00
_cell.angle_gamma   90.00
#
_symmetry.space_group_name_H-M   'P 1'
#
loop_
_entity.id
_entity.type
_entity.pdbx_description
1 polymer ?
#
loop_
_entity_poly.entity_id
_entity_poly.type
_entity_poly.pdbx_seq_one_letter_code
_entity_poly.pdbx_strand_id
1 'polypeptide(L)'
;MHISYTNQAENAIKYAAKKAKEMQHPYIGTEHLLLGLRQEYSGVAGQILARNGVEEEKIYQLMDELIVPQTETPVKSRPAESPRYKDILENSAKEAHRLHTTDTGTEHLLLSMIRDVDCVATRILITLNINLQKIFQDIMTAVGVDPKEYQDELQEDGKSSHSMMDQFCTDMTARAEEGKLDPVVGREEEMHRLMQVLSRRTKNNPCLVGEPGVGKTAIIEGLAQRIASGVVPEKMKDKRIYTLDLPGLIAGSKYRGEFEERMKGLIAEVESSGNVILFLDEIHTMIGAGGAEGAIDASSILKPSLARGELQLIGATTIAEYRKYIEKDAALERRFQPVSVEEPTKEQCLAILGGLKEKYESHHKVMIEEKALEAAVQMSERYITDRNLPDKAIDVLDEACSKVSLKGYKVPDNLTAMEDSLKELVQQKEESIRRGDFAEASLVQKEQEQVEKKLEEVKKRFQKKTSSKQPSVTEEDIAEVVSAWTKVPVQKLAESDADRLKKLESVLHKRVIGQDEAVSAVARAVKRGRVGLKDPRRPIGSFLFLGPTGVGKTELSKALAEALFGNEESMIRVDMSEYMEKHSVAKMIGSPPGYVGHEEGGQLSDQVRTHPYSVVLFDEIEKAHPDVFNILLQVLDDGHITDSQGRKVDFSNTVIIMTSNAGAKAIVEPKKLGFATKEDSAGDYKRMKQNVMDEVKMIFRPEFLNRIDETIVFHALDKTHMKKIVTLLCRDFTKRLEDQLNIHLTLRESAKNLIVEKGTDAKYGARPLRRALQTELEDKLADAILNGEVKAGDHVEAGASKKEIRFICQ
;
A
#
# COMPACT_ATOMS: atom_id res chain seq x y z
N MET A 1 -30.67 -32.20 15.54
CA MET A 1 -31.00 -33.25 16.52
C MET A 1 -32.46 -33.16 16.88
N HIS A 2 -33.20 -34.30 16.99
CA HIS A 2 -34.54 -34.28 17.51
C HIS A 2 -34.45 -34.20 19.02
N ILE A 3 -34.78 -33.04 19.60
CA ILE A 3 -34.76 -32.85 21.07
C ILE A 3 -36.02 -33.47 21.62
N SER A 4 -35.85 -34.45 22.54
CA SER A 4 -36.98 -35.03 23.29
C SER A 4 -37.24 -34.18 24.54
N TYR A 5 -38.47 -33.69 24.67
CA TYR A 5 -38.90 -32.88 25.80
C TYR A 5 -39.85 -33.64 26.71
N THR A 6 -39.80 -33.38 28.01
CA THR A 6 -40.80 -33.85 28.94
C THR A 6 -42.17 -33.18 28.64
N ASN A 7 -43.27 -33.84 28.97
CA ASN A 7 -44.63 -33.28 28.81
C ASN A 7 -44.77 -31.85 29.42
N GLN A 8 -44.11 -31.61 30.54
CA GLN A 8 -44.12 -30.33 31.23
C GLN A 8 -43.33 -29.25 30.46
N ALA A 9 -42.16 -29.61 29.87
CA ALA A 9 -41.38 -28.72 29.05
C ALA A 9 -42.07 -28.38 27.74
N GLU A 10 -42.73 -29.38 27.10
CA GLU A 10 -43.59 -29.09 25.94
C GLU A 10 -44.75 -28.15 26.23
N ASN A 11 -45.40 -28.32 27.40
CA ASN A 11 -46.48 -27.42 27.82
C ASN A 11 -45.97 -25.98 28.01
N ALA A 12 -44.85 -25.81 28.64
CA ALA A 12 -44.21 -24.50 28.83
C ALA A 12 -43.88 -23.84 27.47
N ILE A 13 -43.32 -24.57 26.51
CA ILE A 13 -43.02 -24.13 25.14
C ILE A 13 -44.32 -23.75 24.40
N LYS A 14 -45.32 -24.59 24.46
CA LYS A 14 -46.64 -24.29 23.85
C LYS A 14 -47.29 -23.05 24.45
N TYR A 15 -47.17 -22.86 25.75
CA TYR A 15 -47.70 -21.68 26.45
C TYR A 15 -46.94 -20.42 26.04
N ALA A 16 -45.59 -20.47 25.93
CA ALA A 16 -44.77 -19.39 25.42
C ALA A 16 -45.21 -18.92 24.01
N ALA A 17 -45.45 -19.87 23.13
CA ALA A 17 -45.92 -19.56 21.77
C ALA A 17 -47.36 -18.99 21.73
N LYS A 18 -48.25 -19.50 22.62
CA LYS A 18 -49.60 -18.97 22.80
C LYS A 18 -49.61 -17.54 23.31
N LYS A 19 -48.73 -17.24 24.30
CA LYS A 19 -48.60 -15.90 24.89
C LYS A 19 -48.03 -14.87 23.92
N ALA A 20 -47.01 -15.23 23.19
CA ALA A 20 -46.45 -14.36 22.14
C ALA A 20 -47.50 -13.95 21.12
N LYS A 21 -48.44 -14.89 20.79
CA LYS A 21 -49.57 -14.62 19.88
C LYS A 21 -50.64 -13.74 20.54
N GLU A 22 -51.00 -13.98 21.81
CA GLU A 22 -51.98 -13.19 22.56
C GLU A 22 -51.47 -11.73 22.74
N MET A 23 -50.15 -11.53 22.98
CA MET A 23 -49.52 -10.22 23.11
C MET A 23 -49.22 -9.56 21.74
N GLN A 24 -49.55 -10.20 20.63
CA GLN A 24 -49.33 -9.72 19.26
C GLN A 24 -47.85 -9.43 18.95
N HIS A 25 -46.92 -10.13 19.62
CA HIS A 25 -45.50 -10.00 19.33
C HIS A 25 -45.12 -10.72 18.02
N PRO A 26 -44.26 -10.17 17.18
CA PRO A 26 -43.87 -10.75 15.91
C PRO A 26 -42.98 -12.00 16.06
N TYR A 27 -42.37 -12.22 17.24
CA TYR A 27 -41.50 -13.33 17.52
C TYR A 27 -41.73 -13.92 18.91
N ILE A 28 -41.31 -15.19 19.08
CA ILE A 28 -41.29 -15.88 20.37
C ILE A 28 -39.90 -15.67 20.94
N GLY A 29 -39.79 -14.92 22.06
CA GLY A 29 -38.51 -14.67 22.72
C GLY A 29 -38.36 -15.44 24.03
N THR A 30 -37.22 -15.23 24.69
CA THR A 30 -36.92 -15.89 25.98
C THR A 30 -37.79 -15.48 27.11
N GLU A 31 -38.34 -14.25 27.09
CA GLU A 31 -39.30 -13.70 28.00
C GLU A 31 -40.64 -14.49 28.00
N HIS A 32 -41.06 -14.90 26.79
CA HIS A 32 -42.26 -15.72 26.66
C HIS A 32 -42.04 -17.13 27.20
N LEU A 33 -40.82 -17.67 27.05
CA LEU A 33 -40.45 -18.94 27.65
C LEU A 33 -40.44 -18.90 29.17
N LEU A 34 -39.96 -17.78 29.73
CA LEU A 34 -39.97 -17.56 31.18
C LEU A 34 -41.40 -17.58 31.73
N LEU A 35 -42.37 -16.93 31.02
CA LEU A 35 -43.79 -17.00 31.38
C LEU A 35 -44.32 -18.43 31.27
N GLY A 36 -43.95 -19.17 30.23
CA GLY A 36 -44.34 -20.56 30.05
C GLY A 36 -43.86 -21.45 31.20
N LEU A 37 -42.60 -21.29 31.59
CA LEU A 37 -41.98 -22.02 32.70
C LEU A 37 -42.64 -21.65 34.03
N ARG A 38 -43.03 -20.38 34.25
CA ARG A 38 -43.71 -19.95 35.47
C ARG A 38 -45.14 -20.47 35.56
N GLN A 39 -45.85 -20.56 34.45
CA GLN A 39 -47.23 -21.06 34.39
C GLN A 39 -47.33 -22.58 34.58
N GLU A 40 -46.33 -23.34 34.20
CA GLU A 40 -46.29 -24.80 34.35
C GLU A 40 -45.89 -25.17 35.81
N TYR A 41 -46.83 -25.07 36.73
CA TYR A 41 -46.58 -25.35 38.16
C TYR A 41 -46.23 -26.80 38.48
N SER A 42 -46.52 -27.74 37.62
CA SER A 42 -46.15 -29.13 37.81
C SER A 42 -44.71 -29.42 37.49
N GLY A 43 -44.02 -28.49 36.77
CA GLY A 43 -42.60 -28.57 36.42
C GLY A 43 -41.70 -28.05 37.52
N VAL A 44 -40.45 -28.57 37.58
CA VAL A 44 -39.45 -28.18 38.56
C VAL A 44 -39.11 -26.67 38.48
N ALA A 45 -38.99 -26.13 37.26
CA ALA A 45 -38.73 -24.70 37.03
C ALA A 45 -39.85 -23.79 37.60
N GLY A 46 -41.10 -24.16 37.35
CA GLY A 46 -42.27 -23.41 37.86
C GLY A 46 -42.33 -23.34 39.37
N GLN A 47 -41.99 -24.44 40.04
CA GLN A 47 -41.93 -24.47 41.52
C GLN A 47 -40.76 -23.63 42.07
N ILE A 48 -39.57 -23.68 41.42
CA ILE A 48 -38.41 -22.93 41.85
C ILE A 48 -38.64 -21.41 41.62
N LEU A 49 -39.21 -21.01 40.50
CA LEU A 49 -39.55 -19.61 40.22
C LEU A 49 -40.58 -19.08 41.23
N ALA A 50 -41.59 -19.91 41.58
CA ALA A 50 -42.57 -19.54 42.61
C ALA A 50 -41.94 -19.35 44.01
N ARG A 51 -41.07 -20.28 44.42
CA ARG A 51 -40.37 -20.21 45.75
C ARG A 51 -39.47 -18.99 45.84
N ASN A 52 -38.89 -18.54 44.71
CA ASN A 52 -38.01 -17.37 44.63
C ASN A 52 -38.79 -16.06 44.40
N GLY A 53 -40.14 -16.09 44.48
CA GLY A 53 -40.96 -14.87 44.43
C GLY A 53 -41.14 -14.28 43.02
N VAL A 54 -40.97 -15.07 41.99
CA VAL A 54 -41.24 -14.64 40.60
C VAL A 54 -42.73 -14.72 40.35
N GLU A 55 -43.40 -13.54 40.29
CA GLU A 55 -44.80 -13.38 40.04
C GLU A 55 -45.06 -13.12 38.54
N GLU A 56 -46.06 -13.77 37.95
CA GLU A 56 -46.41 -13.65 36.55
C GLU A 56 -46.81 -12.21 36.18
N GLU A 57 -47.51 -11.51 37.03
CA GLU A 57 -47.98 -10.13 36.85
C GLU A 57 -46.79 -9.16 36.69
N LYS A 58 -45.75 -9.35 37.50
CA LYS A 58 -44.55 -8.52 37.44
C LYS A 58 -43.74 -8.76 36.17
N ILE A 59 -43.70 -9.98 35.63
CA ILE A 59 -43.07 -10.29 34.35
C ILE A 59 -43.82 -9.57 33.21
N TYR A 60 -45.16 -9.59 33.23
CA TYR A 60 -45.96 -8.87 32.23
C TYR A 60 -45.70 -7.37 32.26
N GLN A 61 -45.66 -6.73 33.45
CA GLN A 61 -45.38 -5.32 33.55
C GLN A 61 -44.04 -4.95 32.96
N LEU A 62 -42.99 -5.73 33.25
CA LEU A 62 -41.63 -5.48 32.72
C LEU A 62 -41.54 -5.79 31.20
N MET A 63 -42.32 -6.73 30.68
CA MET A 63 -42.37 -6.97 29.25
C MET A 63 -43.00 -5.80 28.51
N ASP A 64 -44.09 -5.24 29.03
CA ASP A 64 -44.74 -4.06 28.45
C ASP A 64 -43.85 -2.80 28.51
N GLU A 65 -43.04 -2.66 29.56
CA GLU A 65 -42.06 -1.54 29.69
C GLU A 65 -40.83 -1.69 28.80
N LEU A 66 -40.32 -2.92 28.62
CA LEU A 66 -39.05 -3.20 27.96
C LEU A 66 -39.21 -3.51 26.46
N ILE A 67 -40.39 -3.99 26.03
CA ILE A 67 -40.64 -4.42 24.66
C ILE A 67 -41.67 -3.48 24.06
N VAL A 68 -41.21 -2.45 23.34
CA VAL A 68 -42.07 -1.55 22.58
C VAL A 68 -42.61 -2.29 21.34
N PRO A 69 -43.95 -2.36 21.14
CA PRO A 69 -44.53 -2.98 19.95
C PRO A 69 -44.12 -2.18 18.69
N GLN A 70 -43.37 -2.79 17.79
CA GLN A 70 -42.85 -2.11 16.59
C GLN A 70 -43.80 -2.07 15.38
N THR A 71 -45.01 -2.63 15.45
CA THR A 71 -45.91 -2.67 14.28
C THR A 71 -47.38 -2.52 14.64
N GLU A 72 -48.04 -1.55 14.02
CA GLU A 72 -49.50 -1.35 14.04
C GLU A 72 -50.31 -2.39 13.21
N THR A 73 -49.65 -3.38 12.60
CA THR A 73 -50.32 -4.38 11.76
C THR A 73 -50.49 -5.70 12.52
N PRO A 74 -51.74 -6.24 12.59
CA PRO A 74 -51.98 -7.50 13.31
C PRO A 74 -51.26 -8.66 12.62
N VAL A 75 -50.44 -9.40 13.39
CA VAL A 75 -49.71 -10.58 12.93
C VAL A 75 -50.66 -11.69 12.59
N LYS A 76 -50.91 -11.91 11.29
CA LYS A 76 -51.83 -12.98 10.77
C LYS A 76 -51.19 -14.37 10.72
N SER A 77 -49.86 -14.47 10.97
CA SER A 77 -49.11 -15.73 10.92
C SER A 77 -48.62 -16.15 12.30
N ARG A 78 -48.16 -17.40 12.44
CA ARG A 78 -47.51 -17.91 13.68
C ARG A 78 -46.25 -17.07 13.93
N PRO A 79 -46.03 -16.55 15.18
CA PRO A 79 -44.85 -15.78 15.48
C PRO A 79 -43.55 -16.59 15.20
N ALA A 80 -42.53 -15.95 14.65
CA ALA A 80 -41.26 -16.60 14.40
C ALA A 80 -40.46 -16.79 15.69
N GLU A 81 -39.65 -17.82 15.77
CA GLU A 81 -38.78 -18.03 16.92
C GLU A 81 -37.55 -17.10 16.82
N SER A 82 -37.20 -16.39 17.91
CA SER A 82 -36.03 -15.54 17.95
C SER A 82 -34.74 -16.40 17.96
N PRO A 83 -33.60 -15.89 17.44
CA PRO A 83 -32.34 -16.65 17.45
C PRO A 83 -31.98 -17.12 18.87
N ARG A 84 -32.00 -16.24 19.85
CA ARG A 84 -31.69 -16.59 21.24
C ARG A 84 -32.66 -17.57 21.88
N TYR A 85 -33.92 -17.55 21.49
CA TYR A 85 -34.88 -18.56 21.92
C TYR A 85 -34.49 -19.95 21.41
N LYS A 86 -34.03 -20.06 20.17
CA LYS A 86 -33.53 -21.32 19.59
C LYS A 86 -32.26 -21.79 20.31
N ASP A 87 -31.34 -20.87 20.55
CA ASP A 87 -30.09 -21.18 21.25
C ASP A 87 -30.36 -21.73 22.65
N ILE A 88 -31.33 -21.18 23.39
CA ILE A 88 -31.73 -21.69 24.71
C ILE A 88 -32.32 -23.09 24.59
N LEU A 89 -33.17 -23.35 23.60
CA LEU A 89 -33.72 -24.69 23.39
C LEU A 89 -32.64 -25.74 23.05
N GLU A 90 -31.70 -25.38 22.20
CA GLU A 90 -30.58 -26.23 21.83
C GLU A 90 -29.64 -26.50 23.02
N ASN A 91 -29.29 -25.43 23.76
CA ASN A 91 -28.43 -25.55 24.92
C ASN A 91 -29.11 -26.31 26.09
N SER A 92 -30.44 -26.22 26.22
CA SER A 92 -31.17 -27.01 27.24
C SER A 92 -31.04 -28.52 27.01
N ALA A 93 -30.93 -28.96 25.75
CA ALA A 93 -30.67 -30.38 25.45
C ALA A 93 -29.25 -30.81 25.88
N LYS A 94 -28.26 -29.90 25.74
CA LYS A 94 -26.90 -30.14 26.23
C LYS A 94 -26.88 -30.22 27.77
N GLU A 95 -27.64 -29.37 28.45
CA GLU A 95 -27.77 -29.41 29.93
C GLU A 95 -28.44 -30.69 30.41
N ALA A 96 -29.46 -31.18 29.66
CA ALA A 96 -30.07 -32.47 29.96
C ALA A 96 -29.10 -33.64 29.88
N HIS A 97 -28.24 -33.59 28.84
CA HIS A 97 -27.21 -34.61 28.66
C HIS A 97 -26.15 -34.58 29.77
N ARG A 98 -25.73 -33.37 30.21
CA ARG A 98 -24.81 -33.19 31.34
C ARG A 98 -25.38 -33.67 32.67
N LEU A 99 -26.66 -33.48 32.89
CA LEU A 99 -27.33 -33.94 34.09
C LEU A 99 -27.81 -35.40 33.95
N HIS A 100 -27.26 -36.16 32.96
CA HIS A 100 -27.51 -37.58 32.71
C HIS A 100 -29.01 -37.92 32.58
N THR A 101 -29.82 -36.98 32.06
CA THR A 101 -31.26 -37.21 31.80
C THR A 101 -31.52 -37.53 30.35
N THR A 102 -32.53 -38.41 30.09
CA THR A 102 -32.89 -38.80 28.74
C THR A 102 -33.72 -37.75 27.98
N ASP A 103 -34.49 -36.99 28.74
CA ASP A 103 -35.41 -35.96 28.20
C ASP A 103 -35.12 -34.58 28.77
N THR A 104 -35.31 -33.54 27.96
CA THR A 104 -35.14 -32.18 28.37
C THR A 104 -36.35 -31.71 29.16
N GLY A 105 -36.16 -31.50 30.48
CA GLY A 105 -37.19 -31.01 31.42
C GLY A 105 -37.22 -29.47 31.54
N THR A 106 -38.19 -28.98 32.33
CA THR A 106 -38.32 -27.53 32.64
C THR A 106 -37.09 -26.94 33.34
N GLU A 107 -36.46 -27.74 34.19
CA GLU A 107 -35.23 -27.42 34.92
C GLU A 107 -34.06 -27.14 33.96
N HIS A 108 -33.92 -27.93 32.89
CA HIS A 108 -32.89 -27.75 31.90
C HIS A 108 -33.11 -26.46 31.08
N LEU A 109 -34.37 -26.14 30.72
CA LEU A 109 -34.74 -24.90 30.09
C LEU A 109 -34.40 -23.68 30.96
N LEU A 110 -34.74 -23.74 32.24
CA LEU A 110 -34.47 -22.65 33.18
C LEU A 110 -32.94 -22.52 33.40
N LEU A 111 -32.20 -23.64 33.50
CA LEU A 111 -30.75 -23.65 33.66
C LEU A 111 -30.05 -23.02 32.48
N SER A 112 -30.43 -23.41 31.26
CA SER A 112 -29.91 -22.82 30.03
C SER A 112 -30.22 -21.31 29.95
N MET A 113 -31.38 -20.89 30.39
CA MET A 113 -31.81 -19.48 30.41
C MET A 113 -30.96 -18.63 31.38
N ILE A 114 -30.78 -19.07 32.65
CA ILE A 114 -30.03 -18.29 33.64
C ILE A 114 -28.53 -18.20 33.36
N ARG A 115 -28.01 -19.09 32.55
CA ARG A 115 -26.61 -19.08 32.08
C ARG A 115 -26.34 -18.05 30.98
N ASP A 116 -27.35 -17.72 30.18
CA ASP A 116 -27.26 -16.61 29.21
C ASP A 116 -27.62 -15.29 29.89
N VAL A 117 -26.62 -14.61 30.40
CA VAL A 117 -26.77 -13.32 31.12
C VAL A 117 -27.36 -12.23 30.25
N ASP A 118 -27.20 -12.35 28.95
CA ASP A 118 -27.65 -11.34 28.00
C ASP A 118 -29.07 -11.58 27.46
N CYS A 119 -29.70 -12.70 27.80
CA CYS A 119 -31.06 -12.96 27.36
C CYS A 119 -32.09 -12.10 28.14
N VAL A 120 -33.21 -11.76 27.46
CA VAL A 120 -34.25 -10.88 28.02
C VAL A 120 -34.85 -11.48 29.29
N ALA A 121 -35.06 -12.78 29.33
CA ALA A 121 -35.59 -13.46 30.53
C ALA A 121 -34.68 -13.29 31.74
N THR A 122 -33.38 -13.45 31.60
CA THR A 122 -32.41 -13.27 32.70
C THR A 122 -32.36 -11.80 33.16
N ARG A 123 -32.44 -10.86 32.23
CA ARG A 123 -32.53 -9.43 32.55
C ARG A 123 -33.79 -9.11 33.33
N ILE A 124 -34.94 -9.70 32.99
CA ILE A 124 -36.19 -9.57 33.74
C ILE A 124 -36.00 -10.10 35.19
N LEU A 125 -35.41 -11.28 35.35
CA LEU A 125 -35.12 -11.85 36.66
C LEU A 125 -34.20 -10.94 37.53
N ILE A 126 -33.16 -10.40 36.92
CA ILE A 126 -32.25 -9.46 37.57
C ILE A 126 -32.98 -8.16 37.99
N THR A 127 -33.82 -7.60 37.09
CA THR A 127 -34.60 -6.39 37.36
C THR A 127 -35.61 -6.62 38.49
N LEU A 128 -36.15 -7.82 38.61
CA LEU A 128 -36.98 -8.25 39.73
C LEU A 128 -36.19 -8.48 41.02
N ASN A 129 -34.90 -8.26 41.02
CA ASN A 129 -33.98 -8.45 42.15
C ASN A 129 -33.95 -9.90 42.65
N ILE A 130 -34.11 -10.85 41.73
CA ILE A 130 -34.07 -12.30 42.02
C ILE A 130 -32.61 -12.77 42.00
N ASN A 131 -32.23 -13.54 43.00
CA ASN A 131 -30.88 -14.08 43.09
C ASN A 131 -30.72 -15.32 42.17
N LEU A 132 -30.03 -15.16 41.04
CA LEU A 132 -29.81 -16.22 40.07
C LEU A 132 -28.99 -17.39 40.62
N GLN A 133 -28.03 -17.11 41.55
CA GLN A 133 -27.26 -18.15 42.21
C GLN A 133 -28.13 -19.03 43.10
N LYS A 134 -29.15 -18.45 43.74
CA LYS A 134 -30.09 -19.21 44.54
C LYS A 134 -30.97 -20.10 43.65
N ILE A 135 -31.46 -19.57 42.52
CA ILE A 135 -32.20 -20.39 41.53
C ILE A 135 -31.33 -21.56 41.02
N PHE A 136 -30.05 -21.31 40.72
CA PHE A 136 -29.10 -22.35 40.32
C PHE A 136 -28.97 -23.44 41.43
N GLN A 137 -28.77 -23.05 42.68
CA GLN A 137 -28.67 -23.99 43.79
C GLN A 137 -29.97 -24.80 43.99
N ASP A 138 -31.14 -24.14 43.87
CA ASP A 138 -32.44 -24.80 43.99
C ASP A 138 -32.63 -25.83 42.83
N ILE A 139 -32.15 -25.52 41.59
CA ILE A 139 -32.19 -26.47 40.48
C ILE A 139 -31.29 -27.67 40.78
N MET A 140 -30.02 -27.45 41.17
CA MET A 140 -29.10 -28.53 41.46
C MET A 140 -29.63 -29.44 42.60
N THR A 141 -30.22 -28.85 43.62
CA THR A 141 -30.85 -29.61 44.74
C THR A 141 -32.06 -30.41 44.25
N ALA A 142 -32.87 -29.87 43.33
CA ALA A 142 -34.06 -30.52 42.78
C ALA A 142 -33.68 -31.71 41.87
N VAL A 143 -32.57 -31.58 41.17
CA VAL A 143 -32.06 -32.65 40.28
C VAL A 143 -31.19 -33.67 41.00
N GLY A 144 -30.72 -33.36 42.26
CA GLY A 144 -29.93 -34.24 43.07
C GLY A 144 -28.44 -34.29 42.71
N VAL A 145 -27.91 -33.27 42.02
CA VAL A 145 -26.52 -33.19 41.65
C VAL A 145 -25.78 -32.18 42.54
N ASP A 146 -24.52 -32.53 42.94
CA ASP A 146 -23.70 -31.60 43.70
C ASP A 146 -23.29 -30.41 42.82
N PRO A 147 -23.50 -29.15 43.22
CA PRO A 147 -23.07 -27.99 42.49
C PRO A 147 -21.59 -27.98 42.12
N LYS A 148 -20.73 -28.66 42.93
CA LYS A 148 -19.31 -28.77 42.62
C LYS A 148 -19.03 -29.75 41.48
N GLU A 149 -19.66 -30.95 41.50
CA GLU A 149 -19.54 -31.91 40.41
C GLU A 149 -19.98 -31.30 39.08
N TYR A 150 -21.09 -30.56 39.07
CA TYR A 150 -21.55 -29.88 37.90
C TYR A 150 -20.57 -28.76 37.40
N GLN A 151 -19.88 -28.05 38.31
CA GLN A 151 -18.84 -27.10 37.95
C GLN A 151 -17.57 -27.77 37.43
N ASP A 152 -17.20 -28.93 37.92
CA ASP A 152 -16.06 -29.70 37.45
C ASP A 152 -16.32 -30.27 36.06
N GLU A 153 -17.52 -30.77 35.78
CA GLU A 153 -17.95 -31.18 34.43
C GLU A 153 -17.98 -30.01 33.44
N LEU A 154 -18.35 -28.83 33.90
CA LEU A 154 -18.26 -27.60 33.08
C LEU A 154 -16.83 -27.19 32.75
N GLN A 155 -15.88 -27.49 33.64
CA GLN A 155 -14.46 -27.24 33.38
C GLN A 155 -13.85 -28.30 32.46
N GLU A 156 -14.37 -29.54 32.45
CA GLU A 156 -13.97 -30.58 31.51
C GLU A 156 -14.55 -30.34 30.11
N ASP A 157 -15.80 -29.91 29.97
CA ASP A 157 -16.40 -29.51 28.70
C ASP A 157 -15.86 -28.15 28.20
N GLY A 158 -15.48 -27.26 29.11
CA GLY A 158 -14.81 -26.00 28.78
C GLY A 158 -13.39 -26.19 28.24
N LYS A 159 -12.80 -27.36 28.43
CA LYS A 159 -11.55 -27.77 27.75
C LYS A 159 -11.78 -28.15 26.29
N SER A 160 -13.01 -28.38 25.84
CA SER A 160 -13.35 -28.70 24.44
C SER A 160 -13.97 -27.56 23.62
N SER A 161 -14.23 -26.37 24.21
CA SER A 161 -14.76 -25.24 23.44
C SER A 161 -14.15 -23.93 23.89
N HIS A 162 -13.13 -23.50 23.19
CA HIS A 162 -12.34 -22.27 23.19
C HIS A 162 -11.07 -22.32 24.02
N SER A 163 -10.14 -23.21 23.63
CA SER A 163 -8.73 -23.06 23.94
C SER A 163 -8.30 -21.62 23.61
N MET A 164 -7.60 -20.97 24.54
CA MET A 164 -7.02 -19.64 24.29
C MET A 164 -6.11 -19.71 23.04
N MET A 165 -5.48 -20.86 22.81
CA MET A 165 -4.70 -21.10 21.59
C MET A 165 -5.56 -21.11 20.34
N ASP A 166 -6.74 -21.74 20.34
CA ASP A 166 -7.65 -21.76 19.18
C ASP A 166 -8.25 -20.38 18.89
N GLN A 167 -8.38 -19.55 19.92
CA GLN A 167 -8.96 -18.22 19.79
C GLN A 167 -7.96 -17.17 19.30
N PHE A 168 -6.69 -17.24 19.73
CA PHE A 168 -5.69 -16.22 19.47
C PHE A 168 -4.46 -16.72 18.72
N CYS A 169 -4.40 -18.00 18.39
CA CYS A 169 -3.28 -18.56 17.63
C CYS A 169 -3.75 -19.32 16.40
N THR A 170 -2.94 -19.28 15.35
CA THR A 170 -3.16 -20.08 14.13
C THR A 170 -2.16 -21.22 14.10
N ASP A 171 -2.62 -22.48 14.02
CA ASP A 171 -1.75 -23.65 13.87
C ASP A 171 -1.19 -23.74 12.45
N MET A 172 0.09 -23.36 12.30
CA MET A 172 0.81 -23.40 11.02
C MET A 172 1.12 -24.84 10.58
N THR A 173 1.33 -25.75 11.54
CA THR A 173 1.61 -27.17 11.23
C THR A 173 0.37 -27.87 10.68
N ALA A 174 -0.81 -27.59 11.25
CA ALA A 174 -2.07 -28.10 10.71
C ALA A 174 -2.34 -27.55 9.30
N ARG A 175 -2.09 -26.27 9.06
CA ARG A 175 -2.20 -25.66 7.72
C ARG A 175 -1.23 -26.27 6.71
N ALA A 176 -0.03 -26.69 7.17
CA ALA A 176 0.93 -27.38 6.34
C ALA A 176 0.45 -28.80 5.98
N GLU A 177 -0.13 -29.53 6.95
CA GLU A 177 -0.74 -30.85 6.75
C GLU A 177 -1.89 -30.79 5.74
N GLU A 178 -2.69 -29.71 5.76
CA GLU A 178 -3.78 -29.45 4.82
C GLU A 178 -3.31 -28.97 3.44
N GLY A 179 -2.01 -28.71 3.23
CA GLY A 179 -1.44 -28.22 1.98
C GLY A 179 -1.82 -26.75 1.65
N LYS A 180 -2.22 -25.98 2.66
CA LYS A 180 -2.65 -24.57 2.49
C LYS A 180 -1.49 -23.56 2.46
N LEU A 181 -0.28 -23.99 2.82
CA LEU A 181 0.89 -23.12 2.82
C LEU A 181 1.58 -23.09 1.45
N ASP A 182 2.30 -22.00 1.19
CA ASP A 182 3.07 -21.84 -0.02
C ASP A 182 4.37 -22.66 0.04
N PRO A 183 4.85 -23.20 -1.10
CA PRO A 183 6.11 -23.93 -1.12
C PRO A 183 7.27 -22.97 -0.85
N VAL A 184 8.14 -23.34 0.07
CA VAL A 184 9.32 -22.53 0.44
C VAL A 184 10.56 -23.07 -0.25
N VAL A 185 11.21 -22.22 -1.03
CA VAL A 185 12.38 -22.56 -1.85
C VAL A 185 13.58 -21.71 -1.44
N GLY A 186 14.76 -22.32 -1.36
CA GLY A 186 16.04 -21.59 -1.22
C GLY A 186 16.34 -21.03 0.16
N ARG A 187 15.73 -21.56 1.24
CA ARG A 187 15.93 -21.14 2.64
C ARG A 187 16.39 -22.26 3.55
N GLU A 188 17.12 -23.23 2.98
CA GLU A 188 17.58 -24.42 3.71
C GLU A 188 18.54 -24.09 4.83
N GLU A 189 19.45 -23.14 4.65
CA GLU A 189 20.46 -22.76 5.64
C GLU A 189 19.82 -22.10 6.85
N GLU A 190 18.90 -21.16 6.62
CA GLU A 190 18.19 -20.46 7.69
C GLU A 190 17.28 -21.44 8.47
N MET A 191 16.56 -22.34 7.78
CA MET A 191 15.75 -23.37 8.44
C MET A 191 16.63 -24.33 9.25
N HIS A 192 17.79 -24.75 8.71
CA HIS A 192 18.74 -25.57 9.45
C HIS A 192 19.25 -24.86 10.71
N ARG A 193 19.55 -23.57 10.58
CA ARG A 193 20.00 -22.74 11.71
C ARG A 193 18.90 -22.59 12.76
N LEU A 194 17.63 -22.41 12.35
CA LEU A 194 16.49 -22.39 13.27
C LEU A 194 16.40 -23.68 14.07
N MET A 195 16.44 -24.84 13.40
CA MET A 195 16.38 -26.14 14.05
C MET A 195 17.55 -26.37 15.02
N GLN A 196 18.76 -25.92 14.68
CA GLN A 196 19.92 -25.93 15.57
C GLN A 196 19.69 -25.12 16.84
N VAL A 197 19.14 -23.90 16.70
CA VAL A 197 18.90 -23.00 17.84
C VAL A 197 17.79 -23.57 18.72
N LEU A 198 16.67 -24.03 18.16
CA LEU A 198 15.56 -24.65 18.89
C LEU A 198 15.98 -25.91 19.66
N SER A 199 16.99 -26.63 19.19
CA SER A 199 17.51 -27.86 19.84
C SER A 199 18.52 -27.57 20.96
N ARG A 200 18.91 -26.31 21.21
CA ARG A 200 19.87 -25.94 22.26
C ARG A 200 19.23 -26.07 23.65
N ARG A 201 20.09 -26.25 24.65
CA ARG A 201 19.66 -26.30 26.07
C ARG A 201 19.38 -24.90 26.62
N THR A 202 20.10 -23.89 26.16
CA THR A 202 19.99 -22.50 26.57
C THR A 202 20.04 -21.63 25.31
N LYS A 203 19.44 -20.43 25.34
CA LYS A 203 19.27 -19.56 24.15
C LYS A 203 18.59 -20.34 23.00
N ASN A 204 17.50 -21.03 23.34
CA ASN A 204 16.76 -21.90 22.43
C ASN A 204 15.62 -21.16 21.71
N ASN A 205 15.54 -19.84 21.84
CA ASN A 205 14.57 -19.02 21.15
C ASN A 205 15.26 -18.27 20.00
N PRO A 206 15.07 -18.71 18.74
CA PRO A 206 15.61 -17.98 17.61
C PRO A 206 14.82 -16.69 17.33
N CYS A 207 15.50 -15.66 16.86
CA CYS A 207 14.90 -14.46 16.34
C CYS A 207 15.38 -14.24 14.91
N LEU A 208 14.48 -14.30 13.92
CA LEU A 208 14.75 -13.99 12.53
C LEU A 208 14.94 -12.49 12.39
N VAL A 209 16.11 -12.06 11.98
CA VAL A 209 16.48 -10.66 11.87
C VAL A 209 16.83 -10.36 10.41
N GLY A 210 16.08 -9.47 9.78
CA GLY A 210 16.29 -9.09 8.38
C GLY A 210 15.39 -7.95 7.96
N GLU A 211 15.67 -7.36 6.81
CA GLU A 211 14.88 -6.27 6.26
C GLU A 211 13.42 -6.70 5.96
N PRO A 212 12.46 -5.75 5.88
CA PRO A 212 11.09 -6.07 5.49
C PRO A 212 11.05 -6.71 4.10
N GLY A 213 10.16 -7.70 3.90
CA GLY A 213 9.96 -8.33 2.58
C GLY A 213 11.01 -9.37 2.16
N VAL A 214 12.00 -9.72 3.03
CA VAL A 214 13.01 -10.76 2.69
C VAL A 214 12.51 -12.20 2.87
N GLY A 215 11.27 -12.40 3.35
CA GLY A 215 10.65 -13.71 3.50
C GLY A 215 10.87 -14.37 4.86
N LYS A 216 10.93 -13.61 5.97
CA LYS A 216 11.08 -14.16 7.34
C LYS A 216 9.96 -15.12 7.71
N THR A 217 8.71 -14.75 7.43
CA THR A 217 7.52 -15.56 7.71
C THR A 217 7.50 -16.84 6.88
N ALA A 218 7.92 -16.79 5.61
CA ALA A 218 8.04 -17.95 4.74
C ALA A 218 8.99 -19.04 5.30
N ILE A 219 10.07 -18.64 5.99
CA ILE A 219 10.99 -19.59 6.64
C ILE A 219 10.27 -20.41 7.72
N ILE A 220 9.35 -19.78 8.45
CA ILE A 220 8.56 -20.45 9.49
C ILE A 220 7.52 -21.38 8.85
N GLU A 221 6.91 -20.98 7.76
CA GLU A 221 6.03 -21.83 6.96
C GLU A 221 6.76 -23.08 6.44
N GLY A 222 7.98 -22.88 5.93
CA GLY A 222 8.85 -23.98 5.50
C GLY A 222 9.24 -24.92 6.64
N LEU A 223 9.51 -24.38 7.84
CA LEU A 223 9.76 -25.20 9.02
C LEU A 223 8.51 -26.00 9.42
N ALA A 224 7.32 -25.38 9.39
CA ALA A 224 6.06 -26.06 9.64
C ALA A 224 5.81 -27.20 8.63
N GLN A 225 6.08 -26.98 7.34
CA GLN A 225 6.00 -28.03 6.31
C GLN A 225 6.98 -29.19 6.54
N ARG A 226 8.20 -28.88 6.99
CA ARG A 226 9.19 -29.94 7.34
C ARG A 226 8.79 -30.74 8.57
N ILE A 227 8.17 -30.10 9.55
CA ILE A 227 7.61 -30.80 10.72
C ILE A 227 6.47 -31.71 10.28
N ALA A 228 5.52 -31.21 9.52
CA ALA A 228 4.38 -31.96 8.99
C ALA A 228 4.83 -33.17 8.13
N SER A 229 5.87 -33.00 7.31
CA SER A 229 6.43 -34.08 6.49
C SER A 229 7.37 -35.01 7.25
N GLY A 230 7.69 -34.74 8.52
CA GLY A 230 8.59 -35.53 9.35
C GLY A 230 10.08 -35.41 9.01
N VAL A 231 10.46 -34.42 8.16
CA VAL A 231 11.85 -34.15 7.73
C VAL A 231 12.54 -33.23 8.73
N VAL A 232 12.51 -33.59 10.01
CA VAL A 232 13.11 -32.83 11.12
C VAL A 232 13.78 -33.80 12.12
N PRO A 233 14.71 -33.29 12.97
CA PRO A 233 15.29 -34.10 14.04
C PRO A 233 14.21 -34.66 14.97
N GLU A 234 14.49 -35.83 15.55
CA GLU A 234 13.53 -36.62 16.37
C GLU A 234 12.88 -35.80 17.49
N LYS A 235 13.61 -34.87 18.09
CA LYS A 235 13.11 -33.94 19.14
C LYS A 235 12.06 -32.95 18.67
N MET A 236 11.92 -32.77 17.36
CA MET A 236 11.02 -31.78 16.77
C MET A 236 9.83 -32.41 16.03
N LYS A 237 9.78 -33.76 15.91
CA LYS A 237 8.70 -34.44 15.18
C LYS A 237 7.31 -34.22 15.77
N ASP A 238 7.23 -34.13 17.09
CA ASP A 238 5.97 -33.96 17.81
C ASP A 238 5.66 -32.48 18.10
N LYS A 239 6.51 -31.57 17.65
CA LYS A 239 6.30 -30.11 17.86
C LYS A 239 5.30 -29.53 16.88
N ARG A 240 4.53 -28.53 17.33
CA ARG A 240 3.60 -27.77 16.54
C ARG A 240 3.94 -26.28 16.60
N ILE A 241 3.85 -25.61 15.49
CA ILE A 241 4.12 -24.16 15.39
C ILE A 241 2.78 -23.41 15.35
N TYR A 242 2.62 -22.51 16.29
CA TYR A 242 1.46 -21.64 16.40
C TYR A 242 1.86 -20.18 16.21
N THR A 243 1.23 -19.48 15.28
CA THR A 243 1.40 -18.02 15.10
C THR A 243 0.44 -17.30 16.03
N LEU A 244 0.95 -16.41 16.86
CA LEU A 244 0.16 -15.61 17.79
C LEU A 244 -0.38 -14.36 17.10
N ASP A 245 -1.69 -14.13 17.19
CA ASP A 245 -2.37 -12.90 16.79
C ASP A 245 -2.38 -11.90 17.96
N LEU A 246 -1.33 -11.08 18.05
CA LEU A 246 -1.23 -10.03 19.07
C LEU A 246 -2.32 -8.96 18.98
N PRO A 247 -2.64 -8.41 17.79
CA PRO A 247 -3.75 -7.49 17.63
C PRO A 247 -5.08 -8.07 18.15
N GLY A 248 -5.38 -9.33 17.82
CA GLY A 248 -6.57 -10.03 18.30
C GLY A 248 -6.63 -10.16 19.83
N LEU A 249 -5.48 -10.39 20.45
CA LEU A 249 -5.36 -10.54 21.90
C LEU A 249 -5.56 -9.22 22.65
N ILE A 250 -5.19 -8.10 22.06
CA ILE A 250 -5.39 -6.74 22.59
C ILE A 250 -6.81 -6.24 22.28
N ALA A 251 -7.38 -6.65 21.15
CA ALA A 251 -8.70 -6.22 20.72
C ALA A 251 -9.78 -6.63 21.75
N GLY A 252 -10.64 -5.70 22.12
CA GLY A 252 -11.72 -5.93 23.09
C GLY A 252 -11.31 -5.91 24.56
N SER A 253 -10.02 -5.81 24.89
CA SER A 253 -9.59 -5.59 26.28
C SER A 253 -9.77 -4.10 26.63
N LYS A 254 -10.75 -3.78 27.49
CA LYS A 254 -10.99 -2.39 27.99
C LYS A 254 -9.99 -1.99 29.07
N TYR A 255 -9.38 -2.95 29.74
CA TYR A 255 -8.46 -2.73 30.86
C TYR A 255 -7.19 -3.54 30.70
N ARG A 256 -6.07 -2.99 31.16
CA ARG A 256 -4.75 -3.63 31.15
C ARG A 256 -4.75 -5.05 31.78
N GLY A 257 -5.56 -5.24 32.83
CA GLY A 257 -5.66 -6.52 33.54
C GLY A 257 -6.23 -7.67 32.67
N GLU A 258 -7.17 -7.38 31.78
CA GLU A 258 -7.78 -8.38 30.90
C GLU A 258 -6.76 -8.95 29.88
N PHE A 259 -5.93 -8.07 29.32
CA PHE A 259 -4.84 -8.51 28.42
C PHE A 259 -3.81 -9.36 29.17
N GLU A 260 -3.40 -8.93 30.38
CA GLU A 260 -2.45 -9.67 31.19
C GLU A 260 -3.00 -11.07 31.56
N GLU A 261 -4.28 -11.17 31.86
CA GLU A 261 -4.96 -12.43 32.19
C GLU A 261 -5.04 -13.37 30.97
N ARG A 262 -5.43 -12.84 29.80
CA ARG A 262 -5.46 -13.61 28.53
C ARG A 262 -4.06 -14.13 28.18
N MET A 263 -3.04 -13.27 28.26
CA MET A 263 -1.66 -13.67 27.95
C MET A 263 -1.14 -14.71 28.94
N LYS A 264 -1.41 -14.57 30.24
CA LYS A 264 -1.04 -15.59 31.25
C LYS A 264 -1.76 -16.92 31.01
N GLY A 265 -3.05 -16.88 30.66
CA GLY A 265 -3.82 -18.06 30.32
C GLY A 265 -3.25 -18.79 29.11
N LEU A 266 -2.93 -18.05 28.02
CA LEU A 266 -2.30 -18.58 26.84
C LEU A 266 -0.94 -19.25 27.14
N ILE A 267 -0.08 -18.57 27.91
CA ILE A 267 1.23 -19.10 28.28
C ILE A 267 1.08 -20.38 29.09
N ALA A 268 0.19 -20.41 30.07
CA ALA A 268 -0.06 -21.61 30.89
C ALA A 268 -0.55 -22.80 30.04
N GLU A 269 -1.38 -22.53 29.03
CA GLU A 269 -1.85 -23.56 28.10
C GLU A 269 -0.71 -24.09 27.21
N VAL A 270 0.15 -23.20 26.67
CA VAL A 270 1.33 -23.56 25.89
C VAL A 270 2.32 -24.38 26.73
N GLU A 271 2.58 -23.98 27.97
CA GLU A 271 3.44 -24.69 28.93
C GLU A 271 2.89 -26.10 29.26
N SER A 272 1.58 -26.21 29.45
CA SER A 272 0.93 -27.49 29.74
C SER A 272 0.96 -28.45 28.56
N SER A 273 0.91 -27.95 27.33
CA SER A 273 0.95 -28.76 26.12
C SER A 273 2.34 -29.36 25.84
N GLY A 274 3.41 -28.64 26.22
CA GLY A 274 4.81 -29.12 26.14
C GLY A 274 5.39 -29.33 24.72
N ASN A 275 4.55 -29.34 23.68
CA ASN A 275 4.92 -29.59 22.29
C ASN A 275 4.74 -28.38 21.37
N VAL A 276 4.40 -27.24 21.91
CA VAL A 276 4.10 -26.00 21.17
C VAL A 276 5.34 -25.13 21.03
N ILE A 277 5.51 -24.56 19.85
CA ILE A 277 6.45 -23.48 19.54
C ILE A 277 5.62 -22.28 19.10
N LEU A 278 5.69 -21.17 19.85
CA LEU A 278 5.02 -19.94 19.45
C LEU A 278 5.85 -19.16 18.44
N PHE A 279 5.22 -18.69 17.39
CA PHE A 279 5.81 -17.75 16.45
C PHE A 279 5.20 -16.35 16.64
N LEU A 280 6.05 -15.36 16.75
CA LEU A 280 5.70 -13.97 16.89
C LEU A 280 6.31 -13.18 15.73
N ASP A 281 5.48 -12.78 14.79
CA ASP A 281 5.90 -11.80 13.80
C ASP A 281 5.95 -10.42 14.45
N GLU A 282 6.86 -9.58 14.02
CA GLU A 282 7.10 -8.25 14.59
C GLU A 282 7.23 -8.28 16.13
N ILE A 283 8.07 -9.17 16.68
CA ILE A 283 8.26 -9.34 18.15
C ILE A 283 8.54 -8.03 18.90
N HIS A 284 9.05 -7.02 18.22
CA HIS A 284 9.28 -5.69 18.78
C HIS A 284 8.01 -4.99 19.24
N THR A 285 6.85 -5.32 18.64
CA THR A 285 5.55 -4.75 19.03
C THR A 285 5.16 -5.15 20.46
N MET A 286 5.54 -6.35 20.88
CA MET A 286 5.35 -6.80 22.27
C MET A 286 6.25 -6.11 23.28
N ILE A 287 7.47 -5.72 22.85
CA ILE A 287 8.52 -5.22 23.73
C ILE A 287 8.51 -3.70 23.77
N GLY A 288 8.08 -3.06 22.69
CA GLY A 288 8.17 -1.62 22.47
C GLY A 288 6.89 -0.82 22.70
N ALA A 289 5.75 -1.48 22.94
CA ALA A 289 4.48 -0.80 23.14
C ALA A 289 4.40 0.08 24.43
N GLY A 290 5.46 0.09 25.25
CA GLY A 290 5.54 0.78 26.53
C GLY A 290 6.08 2.22 26.53
N GLY A 291 6.24 2.86 25.37
CA GLY A 291 6.81 4.23 25.29
C GLY A 291 5.88 5.38 25.66
N ALA A 292 4.58 5.17 25.72
CA ALA A 292 3.60 6.13 26.24
C ALA A 292 3.16 5.72 27.65
N GLU A 293 2.98 6.66 28.56
CA GLU A 293 2.45 6.41 29.91
C GLU A 293 1.12 5.64 29.80
N GLY A 294 1.15 4.33 30.14
CA GLY A 294 0.00 3.43 30.09
C GLY A 294 0.05 2.30 29.05
N ALA A 295 1.10 2.21 28.24
CA ALA A 295 1.24 1.14 27.25
C ALA A 295 1.58 -0.21 27.91
N ILE A 296 1.05 -1.28 27.32
CA ILE A 296 1.11 -2.64 27.83
C ILE A 296 2.48 -3.24 27.51
N ASP A 297 3.28 -3.53 28.54
CA ASP A 297 4.56 -4.24 28.39
C ASP A 297 4.34 -5.75 28.53
N ALA A 298 4.04 -6.42 27.39
CA ALA A 298 3.86 -7.86 27.36
C ALA A 298 5.17 -8.64 27.63
N SER A 299 6.33 -7.98 27.49
CA SER A 299 7.63 -8.60 27.76
C SER A 299 7.80 -9.02 29.21
N SER A 300 7.20 -8.26 30.15
CA SER A 300 7.26 -8.56 31.57
C SER A 300 6.57 -9.88 31.93
N ILE A 301 5.55 -10.27 31.16
CA ILE A 301 4.80 -11.51 31.35
C ILE A 301 5.56 -12.73 30.78
N LEU A 302 6.23 -12.55 29.62
CA LEU A 302 6.98 -13.61 28.96
C LEU A 302 8.34 -13.90 29.61
N LYS A 303 9.00 -12.88 30.18
CA LYS A 303 10.35 -13.01 30.76
C LYS A 303 10.50 -14.17 31.75
N PRO A 304 9.56 -14.42 32.68
CA PRO A 304 9.67 -15.55 33.63
C PRO A 304 9.67 -16.90 32.92
N SER A 305 8.74 -17.14 32.01
CA SER A 305 8.60 -18.43 31.29
C SER A 305 9.77 -18.69 30.32
N LEU A 306 10.23 -17.64 29.64
CA LEU A 306 11.46 -17.68 28.83
C LEU A 306 12.70 -17.92 29.69
N ALA A 307 12.72 -17.41 30.93
CA ALA A 307 13.84 -17.61 31.86
C ALA A 307 13.93 -19.05 32.35
N ARG A 308 12.80 -19.71 32.61
CA ARG A 308 12.74 -21.11 33.01
C ARG A 308 12.96 -22.09 31.85
N GLY A 309 12.81 -21.61 30.60
CA GLY A 309 12.92 -22.46 29.40
C GLY A 309 11.70 -23.35 29.16
N GLU A 310 10.59 -23.02 29.78
CA GLU A 310 9.30 -23.75 29.67
C GLU A 310 8.56 -23.35 28.38
N LEU A 311 8.83 -22.16 27.87
CA LEU A 311 8.29 -21.61 26.64
C LEU A 311 9.36 -21.62 25.54
N GLN A 312 9.02 -22.15 24.36
CA GLN A 312 9.79 -22.00 23.14
C GLN A 312 9.13 -20.99 22.21
N LEU A 313 9.89 -19.97 21.78
CA LEU A 313 9.39 -18.86 21.00
C LEU A 313 10.33 -18.57 19.83
N ILE A 314 9.75 -18.37 18.64
CA ILE A 314 10.45 -17.84 17.47
C ILE A 314 9.97 -16.42 17.25
N GLY A 315 10.88 -15.47 17.20
CA GLY A 315 10.57 -14.09 16.85
C GLY A 315 10.98 -13.75 15.43
N ALA A 316 10.32 -12.78 14.81
CA ALA A 316 10.77 -12.13 13.58
C ALA A 316 10.75 -10.62 13.77
N THR A 317 11.79 -9.92 13.28
CA THR A 317 11.89 -8.45 13.37
C THR A 317 12.91 -7.91 12.40
N THR A 318 13.03 -6.57 12.31
CA THR A 318 14.10 -5.92 11.53
C THR A 318 15.39 -5.80 12.35
N ILE A 319 16.53 -5.53 11.65
CA ILE A 319 17.84 -5.33 12.30
C ILE A 319 17.81 -4.13 13.26
N ALA A 320 17.16 -3.04 12.83
CA ALA A 320 17.05 -1.81 13.61
C ALA A 320 16.26 -2.02 14.91
N GLU A 321 15.12 -2.71 14.80
CA GLU A 321 14.23 -3.01 15.92
C GLU A 321 14.83 -4.03 16.88
N TYR A 322 15.53 -5.05 16.36
CA TYR A 322 16.25 -6.02 17.18
C TYR A 322 17.26 -5.30 18.11
N ARG A 323 18.07 -4.41 17.53
CA ARG A 323 19.05 -3.60 18.30
C ARG A 323 18.38 -2.65 19.29
N LYS A 324 17.27 -2.05 18.90
CA LYS A 324 16.57 -1.05 19.72
C LYS A 324 15.84 -1.67 20.91
N TYR A 325 15.23 -2.84 20.75
CA TYR A 325 14.32 -3.41 21.73
C TYR A 325 14.83 -4.70 22.38
N ILE A 326 15.52 -5.58 21.67
CA ILE A 326 15.97 -6.88 22.22
C ILE A 326 17.39 -6.79 22.79
N GLU A 327 18.36 -6.23 22.07
CA GLU A 327 19.73 -6.11 22.53
C GLU A 327 19.89 -5.18 23.75
N LYS A 328 19.02 -4.18 23.90
CA LYS A 328 19.03 -3.28 25.07
C LYS A 328 18.49 -3.92 26.33
N ASP A 329 17.70 -4.97 26.22
CA ASP A 329 17.14 -5.69 27.37
C ASP A 329 17.99 -6.93 27.67
N ALA A 330 18.84 -6.84 28.71
CA ALA A 330 19.77 -7.91 29.08
C ALA A 330 19.10 -9.26 29.41
N ALA A 331 17.81 -9.27 29.76
CA ALA A 331 17.05 -10.50 30.03
C ALA A 331 16.64 -11.17 28.72
N LEU A 332 16.25 -10.41 27.70
CA LEU A 332 15.88 -10.92 26.38
C LEU A 332 17.11 -11.29 25.55
N GLU A 333 18.13 -10.49 25.55
CA GLU A 333 19.40 -10.75 24.83
C GLU A 333 20.01 -12.11 25.19
N ARG A 334 19.92 -12.49 26.47
CA ARG A 334 20.41 -13.79 26.95
C ARG A 334 19.52 -14.98 26.57
N ARG A 335 18.33 -14.73 26.03
CA ARG A 335 17.36 -15.77 25.69
C ARG A 335 17.15 -15.96 24.22
N PHE A 336 17.26 -14.86 23.46
CA PHE A 336 17.13 -14.89 22.01
C PHE A 336 18.47 -15.08 21.32
N GLN A 337 18.45 -15.85 20.25
CA GLN A 337 19.59 -16.02 19.34
C GLN A 337 19.24 -15.44 17.98
N PRO A 338 19.90 -14.37 17.51
CA PRO A 338 19.61 -13.84 16.19
C PRO A 338 20.02 -14.82 15.09
N VAL A 339 19.15 -14.93 14.09
CA VAL A 339 19.37 -15.64 12.83
C VAL A 339 19.17 -14.61 11.71
N SER A 340 20.27 -14.25 11.04
CA SER A 340 20.21 -13.27 9.95
C SER A 340 19.49 -13.85 8.75
N VAL A 341 18.57 -13.06 8.17
CA VAL A 341 17.86 -13.38 6.93
C VAL A 341 18.21 -12.29 5.92
N GLU A 342 19.04 -12.65 4.96
CA GLU A 342 19.50 -11.74 3.92
C GLU A 342 18.53 -11.73 2.72
N GLU A 343 18.60 -10.68 1.91
CA GLU A 343 17.88 -10.58 0.65
C GLU A 343 18.35 -11.71 -0.28
N PRO A 344 17.45 -12.47 -0.92
CA PRO A 344 17.82 -13.55 -1.83
C PRO A 344 18.50 -13.01 -3.08
N THR A 345 19.42 -13.81 -3.64
CA THR A 345 20.00 -13.51 -4.95
C THR A 345 18.97 -13.61 -6.06
N LYS A 346 19.27 -13.03 -7.24
CA LYS A 346 18.38 -13.12 -8.42
C LYS A 346 18.01 -14.56 -8.75
N GLU A 347 18.96 -15.45 -8.71
CA GLU A 347 18.78 -16.89 -9.01
C GLU A 347 17.85 -17.56 -7.99
N GLN A 348 18.06 -17.27 -6.70
CA GLN A 348 17.18 -17.74 -5.63
C GLN A 348 15.78 -17.16 -5.74
N CYS A 349 15.65 -15.86 -6.05
CA CYS A 349 14.37 -15.21 -6.25
C CYS A 349 13.61 -15.80 -7.44
N LEU A 350 14.29 -16.10 -8.56
CA LEU A 350 13.70 -16.76 -9.70
C LEU A 350 13.19 -18.18 -9.34
N ALA A 351 13.94 -18.92 -8.55
CA ALA A 351 13.52 -20.23 -8.05
C ALA A 351 12.30 -20.13 -7.12
N ILE A 352 12.23 -19.09 -6.26
CA ILE A 352 11.06 -18.82 -5.41
C ILE A 352 9.83 -18.53 -6.27
N LEU A 353 9.93 -17.63 -7.25
CA LEU A 353 8.82 -17.31 -8.16
C LEU A 353 8.39 -18.54 -8.98
N GLY A 354 9.34 -19.36 -9.42
CA GLY A 354 9.07 -20.64 -10.09
C GLY A 354 8.25 -21.61 -9.23
N GLY A 355 8.55 -21.68 -7.94
CA GLY A 355 7.78 -22.49 -6.98
C GLY A 355 6.38 -21.96 -6.71
N LEU A 356 6.17 -20.65 -6.78
CA LEU A 356 4.87 -20.02 -6.57
C LEU A 356 4.00 -19.98 -7.83
N LYS A 357 4.61 -20.16 -9.01
CA LYS A 357 3.98 -20.02 -10.33
C LYS A 357 2.62 -20.73 -10.44
N GLU A 358 2.57 -22.03 -10.12
CA GLU A 358 1.35 -22.84 -10.27
C GLU A 358 0.19 -22.32 -9.41
N LYS A 359 0.48 -21.79 -8.22
CA LYS A 359 -0.53 -21.23 -7.32
C LYS A 359 -1.11 -19.92 -7.87
N TYR A 360 -0.25 -19.03 -8.39
CA TYR A 360 -0.70 -17.80 -9.03
C TYR A 360 -1.45 -18.05 -10.35
N GLU A 361 -1.00 -19.00 -11.17
CA GLU A 361 -1.70 -19.45 -12.38
C GLU A 361 -3.11 -19.97 -12.08
N SER A 362 -3.24 -20.79 -11.02
CA SER A 362 -4.55 -21.34 -10.62
C SER A 362 -5.47 -20.28 -10.01
N HIS A 363 -4.92 -19.34 -9.23
CA HIS A 363 -5.69 -18.27 -8.58
C HIS A 363 -6.26 -17.28 -9.59
N HIS A 364 -5.41 -16.74 -10.48
CA HIS A 364 -5.78 -15.73 -11.46
C HIS A 364 -6.32 -16.31 -12.77
N LYS A 365 -6.23 -17.62 -12.97
CA LYS A 365 -6.61 -18.34 -14.20
C LYS A 365 -5.87 -17.82 -15.44
N VAL A 366 -4.59 -17.55 -15.29
CA VAL A 366 -3.66 -17.09 -16.32
C VAL A 366 -2.51 -18.10 -16.49
N MET A 367 -1.78 -18.01 -17.57
CA MET A 367 -0.49 -18.72 -17.77
C MET A 367 0.65 -17.73 -17.61
N ILE A 368 1.69 -18.07 -16.87
CA ILE A 368 2.85 -17.21 -16.66
C ILE A 368 4.02 -17.74 -17.50
N GLU A 369 4.52 -16.92 -18.42
CA GLU A 369 5.69 -17.25 -19.22
C GLU A 369 6.97 -17.20 -18.37
N GLU A 370 7.96 -18.06 -18.65
CA GLU A 370 9.26 -18.03 -17.93
C GLU A 370 9.96 -16.69 -18.07
N LYS A 371 9.87 -16.05 -19.25
CA LYS A 371 10.39 -14.71 -19.46
C LYS A 371 9.73 -13.64 -18.58
N ALA A 372 8.47 -13.81 -18.24
CA ALA A 372 7.77 -12.90 -17.31
C ALA A 372 8.32 -13.02 -15.90
N LEU A 373 8.69 -14.23 -15.43
CA LEU A 373 9.35 -14.43 -14.14
C LEU A 373 10.73 -13.78 -14.10
N GLU A 374 11.54 -13.99 -15.14
CA GLU A 374 12.85 -13.33 -15.28
C GLU A 374 12.72 -11.81 -15.29
N ALA A 375 11.75 -11.30 -16.06
CA ALA A 375 11.46 -9.87 -16.15
C ALA A 375 11.00 -9.31 -14.80
N ALA A 376 10.16 -10.03 -14.04
CA ALA A 376 9.71 -9.60 -12.73
C ALA A 376 10.88 -9.42 -11.75
N VAL A 377 11.83 -10.36 -11.71
CA VAL A 377 13.03 -10.26 -10.86
C VAL A 377 13.95 -9.13 -11.33
N GLN A 378 14.28 -9.07 -12.63
CA GLN A 378 15.24 -8.10 -13.15
C GLN A 378 14.70 -6.66 -13.07
N MET A 379 13.43 -6.46 -13.44
CA MET A 379 12.84 -5.13 -13.44
C MET A 379 12.54 -4.64 -12.01
N SER A 380 12.06 -5.50 -11.12
CA SER A 380 11.83 -5.11 -9.72
C SER A 380 13.14 -4.75 -9.00
N GLU A 381 14.21 -5.51 -9.22
CA GLU A 381 15.52 -5.18 -8.66
C GLU A 381 16.06 -3.85 -9.20
N ARG A 382 15.94 -3.63 -10.51
CA ARG A 382 16.49 -2.45 -11.17
C ARG A 382 15.69 -1.18 -10.92
N TYR A 383 14.36 -1.26 -10.86
CA TYR A 383 13.48 -0.10 -10.85
C TYR A 383 12.77 0.16 -9.52
N ILE A 384 12.66 -0.85 -8.65
CA ILE A 384 12.02 -0.73 -7.33
C ILE A 384 13.10 -0.84 -6.25
N THR A 385 13.52 0.32 -5.72
CA THR A 385 14.64 0.41 -4.76
C THR A 385 14.22 0.55 -3.31
N ASP A 386 12.94 0.80 -3.05
CA ASP A 386 12.36 1.03 -1.72
C ASP A 386 11.89 -0.25 -1.01
N ARG A 387 11.95 -1.40 -1.70
CA ARG A 387 11.55 -2.72 -1.21
C ARG A 387 12.61 -3.77 -1.54
N ASN A 388 12.55 -4.90 -0.85
CA ASN A 388 13.52 -6.00 -0.99
C ASN A 388 12.94 -7.19 -1.76
N LEU A 389 13.81 -7.99 -2.38
CA LEU A 389 13.45 -9.28 -2.93
C LEU A 389 13.19 -10.30 -1.78
N PRO A 390 12.30 -11.27 -1.93
CA PRO A 390 11.50 -11.58 -3.13
C PRO A 390 10.18 -10.79 -3.21
N ASP A 391 9.78 -10.10 -2.14
CA ASP A 391 8.48 -9.46 -1.97
C ASP A 391 8.10 -8.54 -3.14
N LYS A 392 8.99 -7.61 -3.51
CA LYS A 392 8.75 -6.72 -4.65
C LYS A 392 8.55 -7.43 -5.99
N ALA A 393 9.19 -8.56 -6.20
CA ALA A 393 9.06 -9.33 -7.44
C ALA A 393 7.77 -10.16 -7.45
N ILE A 394 7.37 -10.67 -6.29
CA ILE A 394 6.09 -11.37 -6.07
C ILE A 394 4.93 -10.41 -6.30
N ASP A 395 4.96 -9.23 -5.69
CA ASP A 395 3.92 -8.20 -5.82
C ASP A 395 3.74 -7.75 -7.28
N VAL A 396 4.85 -7.51 -8.00
CA VAL A 396 4.81 -7.16 -9.44
C VAL A 396 4.18 -8.28 -10.26
N LEU A 397 4.52 -9.54 -9.97
CA LEU A 397 3.96 -10.69 -10.67
C LEU A 397 2.47 -10.84 -10.38
N ASP A 398 2.05 -10.71 -9.12
CA ASP A 398 0.66 -10.80 -8.69
C ASP A 398 -0.21 -9.73 -9.36
N GLU A 399 0.26 -8.46 -9.35
CA GLU A 399 -0.45 -7.37 -10.02
C GLU A 399 -0.53 -7.57 -11.53
N ALA A 400 0.53 -8.08 -12.17
CA ALA A 400 0.52 -8.38 -13.60
C ALA A 400 -0.49 -9.51 -13.93
N CYS A 401 -0.53 -10.56 -13.12
CA CYS A 401 -1.51 -11.64 -13.25
C CYS A 401 -2.94 -11.12 -13.09
N SER A 402 -3.19 -10.31 -12.07
CA SER A 402 -4.49 -9.66 -11.83
C SER A 402 -4.92 -8.79 -13.01
N LYS A 403 -4.01 -7.96 -13.51
CA LYS A 403 -4.25 -7.06 -14.65
C LYS A 403 -4.58 -7.81 -15.93
N VAL A 404 -3.84 -8.87 -16.23
CA VAL A 404 -4.05 -9.71 -17.42
C VAL A 404 -5.38 -10.47 -17.30
N SER A 405 -5.70 -10.98 -16.11
CA SER A 405 -7.00 -11.60 -15.82
C SER A 405 -8.16 -10.63 -16.07
N LEU A 406 -8.04 -9.37 -15.61
CA LEU A 406 -9.04 -8.32 -15.83
C LEU A 406 -9.12 -7.84 -17.27
N LYS A 407 -8.00 -7.76 -18.02
CA LYS A 407 -8.02 -7.42 -19.46
C LYS A 407 -8.88 -8.41 -20.27
N GLY A 408 -8.93 -9.68 -19.83
CA GLY A 408 -9.82 -10.69 -20.40
C GLY A 408 -11.31 -10.50 -20.09
N TYR A 409 -11.63 -9.67 -19.09
CA TYR A 409 -12.98 -9.46 -18.57
C TYR A 409 -13.62 -8.15 -19.09
N LYS A 410 -13.44 -7.82 -20.36
CA LYS A 410 -14.20 -6.72 -20.97
C LYS A 410 -15.65 -7.16 -21.12
N VAL A 411 -16.52 -6.61 -20.26
CA VAL A 411 -17.97 -6.77 -20.42
C VAL A 411 -18.35 -6.20 -21.79
N PRO A 412 -19.00 -6.98 -22.66
CA PRO A 412 -19.44 -6.45 -23.96
C PRO A 412 -20.44 -5.32 -23.74
N ASP A 413 -20.30 -4.21 -24.48
CA ASP A 413 -21.20 -3.06 -24.41
C ASP A 413 -22.66 -3.44 -24.61
N ASN A 414 -22.92 -4.51 -25.37
CA ASN A 414 -24.25 -5.08 -25.56
C ASN A 414 -24.86 -5.69 -24.29
N LEU A 415 -24.07 -6.10 -23.32
CA LEU A 415 -24.54 -6.73 -22.08
C LEU A 415 -25.05 -5.66 -21.11
N THR A 416 -24.35 -4.56 -20.95
CA THR A 416 -24.78 -3.39 -20.19
C THR A 416 -26.03 -2.75 -20.78
N ALA A 417 -26.08 -2.60 -22.10
CA ALA A 417 -27.26 -2.07 -22.77
C ALA A 417 -28.53 -2.95 -22.60
N MET A 418 -28.34 -4.28 -22.59
CA MET A 418 -29.44 -5.22 -22.33
C MET A 418 -29.88 -5.21 -20.86
N GLU A 419 -28.97 -5.08 -19.92
CA GLU A 419 -29.30 -4.95 -18.48
C GLU A 419 -30.02 -3.63 -18.18
N ASP A 420 -29.66 -2.55 -18.83
CA ASP A 420 -30.37 -1.27 -18.68
C ASP A 420 -31.75 -1.31 -19.35
N SER A 421 -31.86 -1.91 -20.54
CA SER A 421 -33.20 -2.15 -21.17
C SER A 421 -34.11 -3.01 -20.31
N LEU A 422 -33.54 -4.00 -19.63
CA LEU A 422 -34.34 -4.86 -18.72
C LEU A 422 -34.84 -4.07 -17.51
N LYS A 423 -34.03 -3.16 -16.93
CA LYS A 423 -34.47 -2.26 -15.84
C LYS A 423 -35.59 -1.33 -16.29
N GLU A 424 -35.49 -0.79 -17.51
CA GLU A 424 -36.53 0.06 -18.08
C GLU A 424 -37.85 -0.69 -18.27
N LEU A 425 -37.81 -1.93 -18.81
CA LEU A 425 -38.98 -2.78 -18.98
C LEU A 425 -39.64 -3.16 -17.65
N VAL A 426 -38.84 -3.40 -16.60
CA VAL A 426 -39.38 -3.65 -15.25
C VAL A 426 -40.11 -2.42 -14.72
N GLN A 427 -39.54 -1.22 -14.88
CA GLN A 427 -40.21 0.02 -14.48
C GLN A 427 -41.49 0.27 -15.26
N GLN A 428 -41.49 0.09 -16.58
CA GLN A 428 -42.66 0.24 -17.43
C GLN A 428 -43.76 -0.74 -17.02
N LYS A 429 -43.41 -1.99 -16.72
CA LYS A 429 -44.36 -3.00 -16.23
C LYS A 429 -45.00 -2.58 -14.90
N GLU A 430 -44.18 -2.08 -13.95
CA GLU A 430 -44.74 -1.61 -12.66
C GLU A 430 -45.64 -0.38 -12.83
N GLU A 431 -45.33 0.53 -13.74
CA GLU A 431 -46.17 1.69 -14.04
C GLU A 431 -47.49 1.29 -14.70
N SER A 432 -47.49 0.35 -15.66
CA SER A 432 -48.68 -0.17 -16.32
C SER A 432 -49.61 -0.88 -15.31
N ILE A 433 -49.03 -1.63 -14.37
CA ILE A 433 -49.81 -2.27 -13.27
C ILE A 433 -50.40 -1.19 -12.35
N ARG A 434 -49.64 -0.11 -12.01
CA ARG A 434 -50.19 1.00 -11.19
C ARG A 434 -51.31 1.76 -11.86
N ARG A 435 -51.29 1.88 -13.22
CA ARG A 435 -52.34 2.52 -14.01
C ARG A 435 -53.55 1.61 -14.24
N GLY A 436 -53.45 0.32 -13.89
CA GLY A 436 -54.55 -0.67 -14.07
C GLY A 436 -54.64 -1.25 -15.48
N ASP A 437 -53.64 -0.98 -16.34
CA ASP A 437 -53.62 -1.53 -17.70
C ASP A 437 -52.93 -2.89 -17.75
N PHE A 438 -53.66 -3.94 -17.45
CA PHE A 438 -53.12 -5.30 -17.40
C PHE A 438 -52.83 -5.88 -18.79
N ALA A 439 -53.38 -5.30 -19.86
CA ALA A 439 -53.13 -5.75 -21.23
C ALA A 439 -51.73 -5.29 -21.65
N GLU A 440 -51.36 -4.03 -21.38
CA GLU A 440 -50.04 -3.48 -21.62
C GLU A 440 -48.97 -4.14 -20.72
N ALA A 441 -49.26 -4.37 -19.44
CA ALA A 441 -48.37 -5.07 -18.52
C ALA A 441 -48.03 -6.49 -19.00
N SER A 442 -48.98 -7.20 -19.63
CA SER A 442 -48.74 -8.54 -20.21
C SER A 442 -47.89 -8.52 -21.48
N LEU A 443 -47.98 -7.46 -22.29
CA LEU A 443 -47.08 -7.27 -23.44
C LEU A 443 -45.64 -6.98 -22.99
N VAL A 444 -45.47 -6.05 -22.06
CA VAL A 444 -44.15 -5.71 -21.49
C VAL A 444 -43.52 -6.91 -20.80
N GLN A 445 -44.32 -7.76 -20.15
CA GLN A 445 -43.83 -9.01 -19.55
C GLN A 445 -43.24 -9.98 -20.59
N LYS A 446 -43.89 -10.12 -21.76
CA LYS A 446 -43.37 -10.97 -22.84
C LYS A 446 -42.08 -10.42 -23.44
N GLU A 447 -41.94 -9.10 -23.54
CA GLU A 447 -40.71 -8.45 -23.98
C GLU A 447 -39.61 -8.62 -22.95
N GLN A 448 -39.91 -8.47 -21.64
CA GLN A 448 -38.99 -8.76 -20.56
C GLN A 448 -38.44 -10.19 -20.64
N GLU A 449 -39.30 -11.20 -20.78
CA GLU A 449 -38.88 -12.61 -20.89
C GLU A 449 -38.00 -12.87 -22.13
N GLN A 450 -38.21 -12.16 -23.24
CA GLN A 450 -37.39 -12.29 -24.44
C GLN A 450 -36.00 -11.67 -24.23
N VAL A 451 -35.92 -10.51 -23.56
CA VAL A 451 -34.65 -9.83 -23.23
C VAL A 451 -33.88 -10.65 -22.21
N GLU A 452 -34.51 -11.20 -21.17
CA GLU A 452 -33.89 -12.10 -20.18
C GLU A 452 -33.29 -13.34 -20.83
N LYS A 453 -34.00 -14.02 -21.74
CA LYS A 453 -33.46 -15.18 -22.48
C LYS A 453 -32.26 -14.82 -23.32
N LYS A 454 -32.29 -13.68 -24.03
CA LYS A 454 -31.16 -13.19 -24.82
C LYS A 454 -29.96 -12.85 -23.93
N LEU A 455 -30.20 -12.22 -22.79
CA LEU A 455 -29.20 -11.85 -21.81
C LEU A 455 -28.54 -13.11 -21.20
N GLU A 456 -29.30 -14.14 -20.87
CA GLU A 456 -28.75 -15.43 -20.42
C GLU A 456 -27.91 -16.12 -21.50
N GLU A 457 -28.33 -16.11 -22.76
CA GLU A 457 -27.54 -16.67 -23.86
C GLU A 457 -26.25 -15.92 -24.08
N VAL A 458 -26.28 -14.58 -24.02
CA VAL A 458 -25.09 -13.75 -24.14
C VAL A 458 -24.16 -13.98 -22.93
N LYS A 459 -24.68 -14.04 -21.70
CA LYS A 459 -23.91 -14.40 -20.49
C LYS A 459 -23.27 -15.79 -20.62
N LYS A 460 -24.00 -16.80 -21.06
CA LYS A 460 -23.49 -18.17 -21.29
C LYS A 460 -22.41 -18.21 -22.39
N ARG A 461 -22.59 -17.44 -23.48
CA ARG A 461 -21.56 -17.32 -24.55
C ARG A 461 -20.32 -16.59 -24.05
N PHE A 462 -20.49 -15.54 -23.26
CA PHE A 462 -19.40 -14.79 -22.64
C PHE A 462 -18.61 -15.67 -21.65
N GLN A 463 -19.28 -16.37 -20.75
CA GLN A 463 -18.64 -17.34 -19.84
C GLN A 463 -17.87 -18.44 -20.58
N LYS A 464 -18.44 -19.01 -21.65
CA LYS A 464 -17.74 -20.01 -22.48
C LYS A 464 -16.54 -19.43 -23.21
N LYS A 465 -16.60 -18.17 -23.64
CA LYS A 465 -15.49 -17.49 -24.34
C LYS A 465 -14.35 -17.11 -23.38
N THR A 466 -14.68 -16.76 -22.14
CA THR A 466 -13.71 -16.43 -21.08
C THR A 466 -13.03 -17.68 -20.53
N SER A 467 -13.69 -18.85 -20.53
CA SER A 467 -13.13 -20.12 -20.06
C SER A 467 -12.31 -20.87 -21.13
N SER A 468 -12.34 -20.45 -22.40
CA SER A 468 -11.69 -21.20 -23.49
C SER A 468 -10.27 -20.74 -23.86
N LYS A 469 -9.77 -19.60 -23.35
CA LYS A 469 -8.39 -19.15 -23.51
C LYS A 469 -7.90 -18.58 -22.18
N GLN A 470 -7.01 -19.28 -21.53
CA GLN A 470 -6.24 -18.70 -20.43
C GLN A 470 -5.30 -17.64 -21.02
N PRO A 471 -5.42 -16.37 -20.63
CA PRO A 471 -4.49 -15.34 -21.09
C PRO A 471 -3.09 -15.60 -20.54
N SER A 472 -2.05 -15.29 -21.31
CA SER A 472 -0.65 -15.40 -20.87
C SER A 472 -0.14 -14.06 -20.33
N VAL A 473 0.61 -14.11 -19.24
CA VAL A 473 1.36 -12.98 -18.69
C VAL A 473 2.71 -12.95 -19.36
N THR A 474 3.02 -11.84 -19.99
CA THR A 474 4.23 -11.62 -20.79
C THR A 474 5.19 -10.65 -20.08
N GLU A 475 6.42 -10.55 -20.60
CA GLU A 475 7.38 -9.53 -20.16
C GLU A 475 6.82 -8.10 -20.28
N GLU A 476 6.00 -7.83 -21.31
CA GLU A 476 5.39 -6.52 -21.51
C GLU A 476 4.39 -6.15 -20.40
N ASP A 477 3.61 -7.13 -19.93
CA ASP A 477 2.66 -6.91 -18.81
C ASP A 477 3.39 -6.58 -17.51
N ILE A 478 4.51 -7.26 -17.25
CA ILE A 478 5.42 -6.95 -16.12
C ILE A 478 5.97 -5.53 -16.26
N ALA A 479 6.50 -5.18 -17.44
CA ALA A 479 7.02 -3.84 -17.71
C ALA A 479 5.96 -2.74 -17.55
N GLU A 480 4.70 -3.04 -17.87
CA GLU A 480 3.57 -2.12 -17.70
C GLU A 480 3.27 -1.87 -16.21
N VAL A 481 3.32 -2.90 -15.36
CA VAL A 481 3.14 -2.77 -13.90
C VAL A 481 4.29 -1.98 -13.28
N VAL A 482 5.53 -2.34 -13.59
CA VAL A 482 6.71 -1.62 -13.08
C VAL A 482 6.68 -0.16 -13.52
N SER A 483 6.25 0.12 -14.77
CA SER A 483 6.09 1.49 -15.26
C SER A 483 5.01 2.27 -14.50
N ALA A 484 3.91 1.61 -14.12
CA ALA A 484 2.85 2.25 -13.34
C ALA A 484 3.32 2.62 -11.92
N TRP A 485 4.11 1.77 -11.28
CA TRP A 485 4.63 1.99 -9.93
C TRP A 485 5.72 3.06 -9.89
N THR A 486 6.70 2.93 -10.80
CA THR A 486 7.90 3.78 -10.80
C THR A 486 7.74 5.04 -11.62
N LYS A 487 6.64 5.14 -12.41
CA LYS A 487 6.40 6.17 -13.42
C LYS A 487 7.50 6.25 -14.51
N VAL A 488 8.35 5.24 -14.58
CA VAL A 488 9.39 5.10 -15.60
C VAL A 488 8.82 4.30 -16.77
N PRO A 489 8.85 4.79 -18.01
CA PRO A 489 8.32 4.07 -19.17
C PRO A 489 9.22 2.89 -19.57
N VAL A 490 9.21 1.82 -18.75
CA VAL A 490 10.09 0.65 -18.88
C VAL A 490 9.94 -0.03 -20.27
N GLN A 491 8.72 -0.09 -20.80
CA GLN A 491 8.46 -0.64 -22.14
C GLN A 491 9.20 0.10 -23.26
N LYS A 492 9.28 1.43 -23.14
CA LYS A 492 10.00 2.25 -24.13
C LYS A 492 11.51 2.17 -23.96
N LEU A 493 12.01 1.67 -22.84
CA LEU A 493 13.44 1.56 -22.53
C LEU A 493 14.06 0.24 -23.05
N ALA A 494 13.30 -0.83 -23.17
CA ALA A 494 13.82 -2.16 -23.53
C ALA A 494 14.15 -2.30 -25.05
N GLU A 495 13.27 -1.85 -25.95
CA GLU A 495 13.46 -2.06 -27.40
C GLU A 495 14.16 -0.91 -28.15
N SER A 496 14.13 0.30 -27.61
CA SER A 496 14.62 1.48 -28.36
C SER A 496 15.76 2.24 -27.69
N ASP A 497 16.32 1.75 -26.58
CA ASP A 497 17.38 2.49 -25.85
C ASP A 497 18.56 2.79 -26.78
N ALA A 498 19.00 1.84 -27.59
CA ALA A 498 20.08 2.05 -28.54
C ALA A 498 19.72 3.08 -29.63
N ASP A 499 18.51 3.05 -30.17
CA ASP A 499 18.06 3.98 -31.21
C ASP A 499 17.70 5.35 -30.68
N ARG A 500 17.14 5.42 -29.47
CA ARG A 500 16.93 6.69 -28.74
C ARG A 500 18.26 7.36 -28.39
N LEU A 501 19.21 6.59 -27.88
CA LEU A 501 20.56 7.09 -27.58
C LEU A 501 21.30 7.53 -28.85
N LYS A 502 21.10 6.85 -29.97
CA LYS A 502 21.65 7.32 -31.29
C LYS A 502 21.06 8.67 -31.67
N LYS A 503 19.75 8.86 -31.50
CA LYS A 503 19.00 10.08 -31.86
C LYS A 503 19.05 11.18 -30.79
N LEU A 504 19.58 10.90 -29.57
CA LEU A 504 19.58 11.81 -28.43
C LEU A 504 20.07 13.21 -28.80
N GLU A 505 21.19 13.31 -29.48
CA GLU A 505 21.78 14.58 -29.91
C GLU A 505 20.81 15.38 -30.80
N SER A 506 20.16 14.73 -31.78
CA SER A 506 19.19 15.37 -32.65
C SER A 506 17.91 15.81 -31.95
N VAL A 507 17.49 15.08 -30.93
CA VAL A 507 16.33 15.43 -30.08
C VAL A 507 16.66 16.67 -29.23
N LEU A 508 17.83 16.69 -28.61
CA LEU A 508 18.26 17.84 -27.80
C LEU A 508 18.41 19.11 -28.63
N HIS A 509 18.95 19.01 -29.87
CA HIS A 509 19.09 20.14 -30.78
C HIS A 509 17.77 20.75 -31.26
N LYS A 510 16.66 19.98 -31.24
CA LYS A 510 15.34 20.54 -31.58
C LYS A 510 14.86 21.55 -30.53
N ARG A 511 15.33 21.45 -29.30
CA ARG A 511 14.90 22.25 -28.17
C ARG A 511 15.95 23.27 -27.72
N VAL A 512 17.23 22.89 -27.75
CA VAL A 512 18.35 23.71 -27.32
C VAL A 512 19.08 24.26 -28.53
N ILE A 513 19.04 25.59 -28.69
CA ILE A 513 19.59 26.30 -29.87
C ILE A 513 20.90 26.97 -29.51
N GLY A 514 21.90 26.83 -30.39
CA GLY A 514 23.16 27.56 -30.32
C GLY A 514 24.14 27.07 -29.24
N GLN A 515 23.99 25.83 -28.79
CA GLN A 515 24.86 25.20 -27.79
C GLN A 515 25.35 23.80 -28.26
N ASP A 516 25.83 23.72 -29.48
CA ASP A 516 26.14 22.45 -30.19
C ASP A 516 27.18 21.62 -29.42
N GLU A 517 28.24 22.26 -28.88
CA GLU A 517 29.25 21.56 -28.10
C GLU A 517 28.70 21.01 -26.79
N ALA A 518 27.84 21.77 -26.12
CA ALA A 518 27.20 21.34 -24.86
C ALA A 518 26.32 20.12 -25.10
N VAL A 519 25.48 20.15 -26.13
CA VAL A 519 24.59 19.04 -26.50
C VAL A 519 25.40 17.80 -26.86
N SER A 520 26.42 17.93 -27.69
CA SER A 520 27.30 16.81 -28.10
C SER A 520 28.07 16.21 -26.94
N ALA A 521 28.58 17.04 -25.99
CA ALA A 521 29.30 16.57 -24.80
C ALA A 521 28.37 15.77 -23.87
N VAL A 522 27.17 16.32 -23.57
CA VAL A 522 26.16 15.64 -22.74
C VAL A 522 25.73 14.33 -23.40
N ALA A 523 25.41 14.33 -24.69
CA ALA A 523 24.99 13.13 -25.40
C ALA A 523 26.05 12.02 -25.38
N ARG A 524 27.35 12.37 -25.57
CA ARG A 524 28.46 11.42 -25.47
C ARG A 524 28.64 10.82 -24.08
N ALA A 525 28.56 11.65 -23.03
CA ALA A 525 28.74 11.19 -21.66
C ALA A 525 27.58 10.27 -21.23
N VAL A 526 26.34 10.64 -21.58
CA VAL A 526 25.17 9.81 -21.31
C VAL A 526 25.22 8.48 -22.06
N LYS A 527 25.63 8.50 -23.36
CA LYS A 527 25.84 7.26 -24.11
C LYS A 527 26.87 6.34 -23.44
N ARG A 528 28.00 6.87 -22.96
CA ARG A 528 29.01 6.09 -22.22
C ARG A 528 28.44 5.48 -20.93
N GLY A 529 27.66 6.23 -20.17
CA GLY A 529 27.05 5.76 -18.93
C GLY A 529 26.04 4.64 -19.15
N ARG A 530 25.19 4.78 -20.19
CA ARG A 530 24.13 3.80 -20.49
C ARG A 530 24.64 2.51 -21.13
N VAL A 531 25.73 2.54 -21.88
CA VAL A 531 26.32 1.34 -22.52
C VAL A 531 27.11 0.49 -21.50
N GLY A 532 27.23 0.92 -20.25
CA GLY A 532 27.91 0.15 -19.19
C GLY A 532 29.42 0.24 -19.20
N LEU A 533 30.00 1.24 -19.88
CA LEU A 533 31.45 1.50 -19.88
C LEU A 533 31.93 2.28 -18.65
N LYS A 534 31.02 2.67 -17.76
CA LYS A 534 31.29 3.40 -16.52
C LYS A 534 31.08 2.49 -15.32
N ASP A 535 31.66 2.82 -14.16
CA ASP A 535 31.41 2.13 -12.89
C ASP A 535 29.90 2.15 -12.59
N PRO A 536 29.25 0.99 -12.44
CA PRO A 536 27.82 0.89 -12.25
C PRO A 536 27.32 1.57 -10.96
N ARG A 537 28.21 1.82 -10.01
CA ARG A 537 27.87 2.53 -8.77
C ARG A 537 27.70 4.03 -8.94
N ARG A 538 28.35 4.64 -9.93
CA ARG A 538 28.32 6.09 -10.15
C ARG A 538 27.09 6.53 -10.93
N PRO A 539 26.63 7.79 -10.76
CA PRO A 539 25.54 8.36 -11.57
C PRO A 539 25.78 8.18 -13.09
N ILE A 540 24.71 8.08 -13.88
CA ILE A 540 24.76 7.94 -15.36
C ILE A 540 25.68 8.99 -15.97
N GLY A 541 25.60 10.23 -15.48
CA GLY A 541 26.44 11.33 -15.89
C GLY A 541 26.48 12.45 -14.85
N SER A 542 27.58 13.13 -14.73
CA SER A 542 27.76 14.29 -13.85
C SER A 542 28.31 15.46 -14.65
N PHE A 543 27.61 16.58 -14.63
CA PHE A 543 27.90 17.73 -15.47
C PHE A 543 27.97 19.03 -14.68
N LEU A 544 28.95 19.88 -14.99
CA LEU A 544 29.03 21.25 -14.51
C LEU A 544 28.78 22.20 -15.68
N PHE A 545 27.65 22.89 -15.68
CA PHE A 545 27.27 23.87 -16.70
C PHE A 545 27.67 25.28 -16.27
N LEU A 546 28.58 25.87 -17.00
CA LEU A 546 29.15 27.19 -16.75
C LEU A 546 28.65 28.20 -17.76
N GLY A 547 28.34 29.42 -17.34
CA GLY A 547 27.97 30.47 -18.26
C GLY A 547 26.98 31.49 -17.71
N PRO A 548 26.70 32.56 -18.44
CA PRO A 548 25.77 33.59 -17.97
C PRO A 548 24.33 33.08 -17.86
N THR A 549 23.47 33.87 -17.24
CA THR A 549 22.05 33.56 -17.14
C THR A 549 21.37 33.64 -18.51
N GLY A 550 20.34 32.77 -18.74
CA GLY A 550 19.54 32.84 -19.97
C GLY A 550 20.19 32.27 -21.24
N VAL A 551 21.27 31.49 -21.14
CA VAL A 551 21.91 30.82 -22.29
C VAL A 551 21.41 29.39 -22.58
N GLY A 552 20.51 28.88 -21.74
CA GLY A 552 19.85 27.58 -21.97
C GLY A 552 20.34 26.44 -21.07
N LYS A 553 21.06 26.69 -19.94
CA LYS A 553 21.52 25.67 -19.00
C LYS A 553 20.36 24.81 -18.45
N THR A 554 19.35 25.46 -17.88
CA THR A 554 18.17 24.78 -17.31
C THR A 554 17.32 24.14 -18.40
N GLU A 555 17.25 24.72 -19.62
CA GLU A 555 16.50 24.16 -20.73
C GLU A 555 17.13 22.86 -21.27
N LEU A 556 18.47 22.79 -21.32
CA LEU A 556 19.17 21.54 -21.66
C LEU A 556 18.90 20.44 -20.61
N SER A 557 18.82 20.82 -19.34
CA SER A 557 18.50 19.87 -18.25
C SER A 557 17.09 19.30 -18.39
N LYS A 558 16.09 20.15 -18.73
CA LYS A 558 14.70 19.75 -19.00
C LYS A 558 14.61 18.88 -20.26
N ALA A 559 15.24 19.29 -21.35
CA ALA A 559 15.27 18.51 -22.58
C ALA A 559 15.92 17.14 -22.39
N LEU A 560 16.94 17.05 -21.52
CA LEU A 560 17.60 15.81 -21.18
C LEU A 560 16.67 14.88 -20.34
N ALA A 561 15.95 15.44 -19.36
CA ALA A 561 14.97 14.68 -18.55
C ALA A 561 13.88 14.07 -19.44
N GLU A 562 13.31 14.89 -20.34
CA GLU A 562 12.31 14.41 -21.32
C GLU A 562 12.87 13.33 -22.25
N ALA A 563 14.07 13.54 -22.78
CA ALA A 563 14.69 12.60 -23.73
C ALA A 563 15.07 11.26 -23.09
N LEU A 564 15.54 11.26 -21.84
CA LEU A 564 15.99 10.05 -21.13
C LEU A 564 14.86 9.32 -20.39
N PHE A 565 13.99 10.10 -19.73
CA PHE A 565 13.00 9.55 -18.81
C PHE A 565 11.56 9.76 -19.28
N GLY A 566 11.37 10.44 -20.43
CA GLY A 566 10.08 10.55 -21.11
C GLY A 566 9.16 11.67 -20.60
N ASN A 567 9.51 12.36 -19.52
CA ASN A 567 8.77 13.50 -18.95
C ASN A 567 9.74 14.56 -18.42
N GLU A 568 9.40 15.85 -18.60
CA GLU A 568 10.13 16.98 -17.99
C GLU A 568 10.05 16.98 -16.47
N GLU A 569 8.96 16.45 -15.90
CA GLU A 569 8.75 16.35 -14.46
C GLU A 569 9.73 15.39 -13.77
N SER A 570 10.41 14.52 -14.53
CA SER A 570 11.50 13.68 -14.03
C SER A 570 12.77 14.48 -13.71
N MET A 571 12.66 15.80 -13.53
CA MET A 571 13.75 16.68 -13.11
C MET A 571 13.52 17.18 -11.68
N ILE A 572 14.41 16.78 -10.78
CA ILE A 572 14.49 17.28 -9.40
C ILE A 572 15.35 18.54 -9.42
N ARG A 573 14.77 19.69 -9.11
CA ARG A 573 15.52 20.96 -9.04
C ARG A 573 15.76 21.37 -7.60
N VAL A 574 17.03 21.61 -7.26
CA VAL A 574 17.47 22.07 -5.96
C VAL A 574 18.18 23.40 -6.15
N ASP A 575 17.62 24.48 -5.61
CA ASP A 575 18.22 25.83 -5.66
C ASP A 575 19.20 25.97 -4.49
N MET A 576 20.47 26.14 -4.82
CA MET A 576 21.53 26.24 -3.81
C MET A 576 21.50 27.56 -3.02
N SER A 577 20.72 28.53 -3.46
CA SER A 577 20.47 29.75 -2.67
C SER A 577 19.74 29.47 -1.35
N GLU A 578 19.01 28.35 -1.27
CA GLU A 578 18.33 27.92 -0.04
C GLU A 578 19.27 27.16 0.92
N TYR A 579 20.46 26.75 0.44
CA TYR A 579 21.41 25.91 1.16
C TYR A 579 22.74 26.65 1.45
N MET A 580 22.66 27.95 1.70
CA MET A 580 23.81 28.79 2.01
C MET A 580 24.29 28.61 3.46
N GLU A 581 23.44 28.18 4.37
CA GLU A 581 23.73 28.07 5.78
C GLU A 581 23.94 26.60 6.20
N LYS A 582 24.78 26.38 7.23
CA LYS A 582 25.12 25.04 7.70
C LYS A 582 23.90 24.18 8.09
N HIS A 583 22.92 24.76 8.75
CA HIS A 583 21.71 24.04 9.16
C HIS A 583 20.75 23.73 7.98
N SER A 584 20.86 24.45 6.88
CA SER A 584 20.06 24.14 5.68
C SER A 584 20.52 22.83 5.02
N VAL A 585 21.77 22.40 5.23
CA VAL A 585 22.30 21.12 4.73
C VAL A 585 21.54 19.95 5.35
N ALA A 586 21.15 20.07 6.62
CA ALA A 586 20.31 19.06 7.28
C ALA A 586 18.94 18.88 6.61
N LYS A 587 18.40 19.91 5.97
CA LYS A 587 17.14 19.77 5.19
C LYS A 587 17.31 18.90 3.93
N MET A 588 18.53 18.80 3.41
CA MET A 588 18.83 18.03 2.20
C MET A 588 18.82 16.52 2.46
N ILE A 589 19.44 16.08 3.56
CA ILE A 589 19.62 14.67 3.91
C ILE A 589 18.88 14.23 5.18
N GLY A 590 18.20 15.17 5.87
CA GLY A 590 17.53 14.94 7.14
C GLY A 590 18.32 15.41 8.35
N SER A 591 17.64 15.74 9.45
CA SER A 591 18.25 16.18 10.71
C SER A 591 18.78 14.99 11.52
N PRO A 592 19.96 15.12 12.18
CA PRO A 592 20.47 14.07 13.04
C PRO A 592 19.53 13.73 14.20
N PRO A 593 19.64 12.54 14.80
CA PRO A 593 18.83 12.16 15.96
C PRO A 593 18.96 13.17 17.11
N GLY A 594 17.81 13.59 17.67
CA GLY A 594 17.73 14.54 18.77
C GLY A 594 17.53 16.00 18.37
N TYR A 595 17.49 16.33 17.07
CA TYR A 595 17.14 17.66 16.59
C TYR A 595 15.70 17.71 16.09
N VAL A 596 15.07 18.89 16.17
CA VAL A 596 13.73 19.14 15.63
C VAL A 596 13.72 18.86 14.13
N GLY A 597 12.73 18.08 13.65
CA GLY A 597 12.60 17.66 12.26
C GLY A 597 13.34 16.36 11.91
N HIS A 598 13.78 15.56 12.88
CA HIS A 598 14.42 14.25 12.61
C HIS A 598 13.45 13.24 11.95
N GLU A 599 12.15 13.33 12.27
CA GLU A 599 11.11 12.48 11.66
C GLU A 599 10.75 12.94 10.24
N GLU A 600 11.03 14.19 9.90
CA GLU A 600 10.91 14.69 8.53
C GLU A 600 12.17 14.27 7.76
N GLY A 601 12.01 13.40 6.76
CA GLY A 601 13.09 12.96 5.88
C GLY A 601 13.80 14.13 5.18
N GLY A 602 14.97 13.89 4.58
CA GLY A 602 15.66 14.92 3.81
C GLY A 602 14.98 15.17 2.46
N GLN A 603 14.79 16.43 2.09
CA GLN A 603 14.06 16.80 0.85
C GLN A 603 14.69 16.16 -0.40
N LEU A 604 16.01 16.17 -0.54
CA LEU A 604 16.68 15.54 -1.67
C LEU A 604 16.64 14.02 -1.58
N SER A 605 16.93 13.47 -0.40
CA SER A 605 16.95 12.02 -0.20
C SER A 605 15.59 11.39 -0.49
N ASP A 606 14.50 11.99 -0.03
CA ASP A 606 13.15 11.48 -0.28
C ASP A 606 12.70 11.64 -1.74
N GLN A 607 13.05 12.77 -2.39
CA GLN A 607 12.73 12.96 -3.80
C GLN A 607 13.46 11.97 -4.70
N VAL A 608 14.76 11.72 -4.46
CA VAL A 608 15.52 10.74 -5.26
C VAL A 608 15.07 9.31 -4.96
N ARG A 609 14.73 9.00 -3.71
CA ARG A 609 14.19 7.68 -3.34
C ARG A 609 12.87 7.38 -4.05
N THR A 610 11.99 8.39 -4.15
CA THR A 610 10.70 8.24 -4.84
C THR A 610 10.82 8.31 -6.37
N HIS A 611 11.85 8.99 -6.89
CA HIS A 611 12.11 9.15 -8.32
C HIS A 611 13.58 8.82 -8.66
N PRO A 612 14.00 7.54 -8.58
CA PRO A 612 15.39 7.15 -8.78
C PRO A 612 15.89 7.36 -10.22
N TYR A 613 14.97 7.46 -11.19
CA TYR A 613 15.25 7.76 -12.59
C TYR A 613 14.94 9.22 -12.89
N SER A 614 15.86 10.11 -12.50
CA SER A 614 15.65 11.56 -12.62
C SER A 614 16.92 12.29 -13.03
N VAL A 615 16.73 13.51 -13.52
CA VAL A 615 17.79 14.51 -13.65
C VAL A 615 17.79 15.37 -12.38
N VAL A 616 18.85 15.31 -11.60
CA VAL A 616 18.99 16.16 -10.42
C VAL A 616 19.80 17.41 -10.79
N LEU A 617 19.11 18.55 -10.77
CA LEU A 617 19.67 19.84 -11.11
C LEU A 617 19.96 20.65 -9.85
N PHE A 618 21.24 20.86 -9.56
CA PHE A 618 21.72 21.80 -8.53
C PHE A 618 21.96 23.17 -9.18
N ASP A 619 21.06 24.10 -8.95
CA ASP A 619 21.12 25.43 -9.57
C ASP A 619 21.93 26.38 -8.69
N GLU A 620 22.81 27.20 -9.31
CA GLU A 620 23.69 28.17 -8.65
C GLU A 620 24.62 27.55 -7.56
N ILE A 621 25.31 26.45 -7.92
CA ILE A 621 26.13 25.64 -7.00
C ILE A 621 27.23 26.45 -6.26
N GLU A 622 27.69 27.58 -6.83
CA GLU A 622 28.65 28.48 -6.20
C GLU A 622 28.13 29.13 -4.91
N LYS A 623 26.81 29.15 -4.69
CA LYS A 623 26.18 29.69 -3.47
C LYS A 623 26.07 28.67 -2.34
N ALA A 624 26.27 27.39 -2.61
CA ALA A 624 26.10 26.33 -1.64
C ALA A 624 27.10 26.43 -0.49
N HIS A 625 26.65 26.04 0.71
CA HIS A 625 27.57 25.87 1.86
C HIS A 625 28.63 24.80 1.56
N PRO A 626 29.85 24.92 2.08
CA PRO A 626 30.94 23.93 1.87
C PRO A 626 30.56 22.48 2.19
N ASP A 627 29.69 22.24 3.16
CA ASP A 627 29.24 20.89 3.53
C ASP A 627 28.39 20.21 2.44
N VAL A 628 27.71 20.98 1.58
CA VAL A 628 26.99 20.44 0.41
C VAL A 628 27.96 19.74 -0.54
N PHE A 629 29.15 20.32 -0.74
CA PHE A 629 30.19 19.71 -1.59
C PHE A 629 30.63 18.35 -1.07
N ASN A 630 30.68 18.16 0.26
CA ASN A 630 31.05 16.88 0.86
C ASN A 630 29.97 15.80 0.54
N ILE A 631 28.68 16.16 0.57
CA ILE A 631 27.59 15.28 0.16
C ILE A 631 27.67 14.96 -1.33
N LEU A 632 27.92 15.98 -2.16
CA LEU A 632 28.05 15.78 -3.60
C LEU A 632 29.27 14.91 -3.95
N LEU A 633 30.38 15.03 -3.24
CA LEU A 633 31.53 14.14 -3.41
C LEU A 633 31.12 12.67 -3.17
N GLN A 634 30.36 12.39 -2.12
CA GLN A 634 29.86 11.04 -1.84
C GLN A 634 28.94 10.54 -2.99
N VAL A 635 28.03 11.39 -3.48
CA VAL A 635 27.18 11.05 -4.63
C VAL A 635 28.01 10.74 -5.88
N LEU A 636 29.01 11.57 -6.17
CA LEU A 636 29.83 11.44 -7.39
C LEU A 636 30.80 10.25 -7.36
N ASP A 637 31.23 9.81 -6.16
CA ASP A 637 32.17 8.68 -6.00
C ASP A 637 31.46 7.36 -5.75
N ASP A 638 30.60 7.34 -4.71
CA ASP A 638 29.95 6.13 -4.21
C ASP A 638 28.58 5.91 -4.83
N GLY A 639 28.03 6.94 -5.51
CA GLY A 639 26.70 6.92 -6.12
C GLY A 639 25.54 6.80 -5.14
N HIS A 640 25.78 6.97 -3.85
CA HIS A 640 24.72 6.95 -2.84
C HIS A 640 25.02 7.92 -1.70
N ILE A 641 23.98 8.30 -0.98
CA ILE A 641 24.08 9.01 0.30
C ILE A 641 23.38 8.22 1.39
N THR A 642 23.82 8.41 2.64
CA THR A 642 23.11 7.87 3.79
C THR A 642 22.31 9.01 4.42
N ASP A 643 20.98 8.80 4.53
CA ASP A 643 20.10 9.79 5.15
C ASP A 643 20.22 9.79 6.69
N SER A 644 19.55 10.72 7.36
CA SER A 644 19.56 10.84 8.83
C SER A 644 18.97 9.61 9.55
N GLN A 645 18.21 8.79 8.85
CA GLN A 645 17.61 7.55 9.38
C GLN A 645 18.50 6.33 9.12
N GLY A 646 19.68 6.53 8.53
CA GLY A 646 20.62 5.44 8.21
C GLY A 646 20.30 4.69 6.92
N ARG A 647 19.31 5.15 6.13
CA ARG A 647 18.94 4.50 4.87
C ARG A 647 19.87 4.97 3.75
N LYS A 648 20.24 4.05 2.87
CA LYS A 648 21.01 4.37 1.67
C LYS A 648 20.07 4.84 0.56
N VAL A 649 20.36 6.00 -0.01
CA VAL A 649 19.63 6.55 -1.17
C VAL A 649 20.56 6.48 -2.38
N ASP A 650 20.15 5.73 -3.40
CA ASP A 650 20.92 5.43 -4.60
C ASP A 650 20.74 6.50 -5.68
N PHE A 651 21.86 7.02 -6.20
CA PHE A 651 21.94 7.99 -7.30
C PHE A 651 22.49 7.37 -8.59
N SER A 652 22.78 6.07 -8.64
CA SER A 652 23.41 5.42 -9.79
C SER A 652 22.58 5.57 -11.09
N ASN A 653 21.26 5.65 -10.97
CA ASN A 653 20.33 5.82 -12.06
C ASN A 653 19.98 7.29 -12.37
N THR A 654 20.59 8.25 -11.69
CA THR A 654 20.36 9.68 -11.90
C THR A 654 21.38 10.30 -12.84
N VAL A 655 21.01 11.44 -13.41
CA VAL A 655 21.94 12.35 -14.07
C VAL A 655 22.10 13.60 -13.21
N ILE A 656 23.32 13.87 -12.77
CA ILE A 656 23.64 15.04 -11.94
C ILE A 656 24.03 16.21 -12.82
N ILE A 657 23.34 17.33 -12.68
CA ILE A 657 23.66 18.57 -13.37
C ILE A 657 23.83 19.68 -12.34
N MET A 658 24.94 20.35 -12.38
CA MET A 658 25.24 21.51 -11.54
C MET A 658 25.36 22.74 -12.43
N THR A 659 24.66 23.81 -12.14
CA THR A 659 24.81 25.07 -12.87
C THR A 659 25.57 26.09 -12.06
N SER A 660 26.40 26.89 -12.75
CA SER A 660 27.10 27.99 -12.12
C SER A 660 27.19 29.20 -13.07
N ASN A 661 27.17 30.39 -12.49
CA ASN A 661 27.41 31.64 -13.16
C ASN A 661 28.88 32.08 -13.06
N ALA A 662 29.74 31.26 -12.48
CA ALA A 662 31.19 31.50 -12.39
C ALA A 662 31.77 31.68 -13.80
N GLY A 663 32.63 32.65 -13.97
CA GLY A 663 33.21 32.98 -15.29
C GLY A 663 32.31 33.71 -16.24
N ALA A 664 31.05 34.04 -15.88
CA ALA A 664 30.11 34.72 -16.75
C ALA A 664 30.62 36.05 -17.31
N LYS A 665 31.41 36.82 -16.52
CA LYS A 665 32.05 38.06 -16.95
C LYS A 665 33.07 37.85 -18.07
N ALA A 666 33.86 36.78 -17.98
CA ALA A 666 34.84 36.43 -19.00
C ALA A 666 34.20 36.02 -20.34
N ILE A 667 32.91 35.55 -20.30
CA ILE A 667 32.15 35.16 -21.50
C ILE A 667 31.50 36.39 -22.15
N VAL A 668 30.97 37.33 -21.34
CA VAL A 668 30.24 38.51 -21.84
C VAL A 668 31.21 39.61 -22.29
N GLU A 669 32.33 39.81 -21.58
CA GLU A 669 33.31 40.80 -21.86
C GLU A 669 34.72 40.17 -21.99
N PRO A 670 35.03 39.53 -23.13
CA PRO A 670 36.34 38.95 -23.35
C PRO A 670 37.42 39.99 -23.29
N LYS A 671 38.37 39.88 -22.35
CA LYS A 671 39.54 40.79 -22.27
C LYS A 671 40.37 40.65 -23.54
N LYS A 672 40.31 41.65 -24.40
CA LYS A 672 41.17 41.76 -25.58
C LYS A 672 42.57 42.18 -25.08
N LEU A 673 43.42 41.27 -24.82
CA LEU A 673 44.86 41.55 -24.58
C LEU A 673 45.66 41.28 -25.88
N GLY A 674 46.09 42.38 -26.55
CA GLY A 674 47.05 42.30 -27.65
C GLY A 674 46.44 42.50 -29.05
N PHE A 675 47.29 43.03 -29.95
CA PHE A 675 47.01 43.26 -31.34
C PHE A 675 46.80 41.90 -32.09
N ALA A 676 45.61 41.43 -32.20
CA ALA A 676 45.28 40.25 -33.01
C ALA A 676 44.58 40.70 -34.30
N THR A 677 45.32 40.65 -35.35
CA THR A 677 44.86 40.68 -36.75
C THR A 677 44.34 39.28 -37.09
N LYS A 678 43.06 39.23 -37.48
CA LYS A 678 42.24 38.12 -37.96
C LYS A 678 41.38 37.42 -36.95
N GLU A 679 40.09 37.42 -37.25
CA GLU A 679 39.00 36.67 -36.57
C GLU A 679 39.22 35.17 -36.71
N ASP A 680 39.84 34.57 -35.69
CA ASP A 680 39.96 33.13 -35.53
C ASP A 680 39.02 32.68 -34.45
N SER A 681 37.73 32.51 -34.82
CA SER A 681 36.63 32.19 -33.91
C SER A 681 36.91 30.95 -33.04
N ALA A 682 37.64 29.99 -33.55
CA ALA A 682 38.05 28.77 -32.81
C ALA A 682 39.12 29.04 -31.76
N GLY A 683 40.01 29.99 -32.00
CA GLY A 683 41.05 30.39 -31.07
C GLY A 683 40.51 31.24 -29.89
N ASP A 684 39.58 32.09 -30.19
CA ASP A 684 38.88 32.93 -29.19
C ASP A 684 38.03 32.11 -28.23
N TYR A 685 37.40 31.03 -28.68
CA TYR A 685 36.64 30.11 -27.85
C TYR A 685 37.54 29.34 -26.88
N LYS A 686 38.68 28.79 -27.35
CA LYS A 686 39.60 28.06 -26.48
C LYS A 686 40.16 28.97 -25.37
N ARG A 687 40.46 30.22 -25.67
CA ARG A 687 40.92 31.22 -24.69
C ARG A 687 39.86 31.57 -23.68
N MET A 688 38.62 31.80 -24.14
CA MET A 688 37.48 32.04 -23.27
C MET A 688 37.23 30.85 -22.33
N LYS A 689 37.22 29.65 -22.85
CA LYS A 689 37.08 28.42 -22.05
C LYS A 689 38.16 28.29 -20.99
N GLN A 690 39.42 28.62 -21.35
CA GLN A 690 40.54 28.57 -20.41
C GLN A 690 40.39 29.60 -19.27
N ASN A 691 40.00 30.84 -19.60
CA ASN A 691 39.78 31.88 -18.61
C ASN A 691 38.64 31.53 -17.65
N VAL A 692 37.56 30.96 -18.15
CA VAL A 692 36.42 30.49 -17.35
C VAL A 692 36.87 29.35 -16.43
N MET A 693 37.66 28.40 -16.97
CA MET A 693 38.17 27.26 -16.17
C MET A 693 39.15 27.72 -15.05
N ASP A 694 39.89 28.77 -15.31
CA ASP A 694 40.80 29.31 -14.28
C ASP A 694 40.04 30.04 -13.16
N GLU A 695 38.93 30.74 -13.46
CA GLU A 695 38.04 31.28 -12.44
C GLU A 695 37.34 30.15 -11.64
N VAL A 696 36.87 29.09 -12.30
CA VAL A 696 36.23 27.93 -11.68
C VAL A 696 37.15 27.20 -10.69
N LYS A 697 38.45 27.07 -11.04
CA LYS A 697 39.46 26.49 -10.15
C LYS A 697 39.70 27.32 -8.89
N MET A 698 39.43 28.64 -8.91
CA MET A 698 39.52 29.47 -7.70
C MET A 698 38.33 29.29 -6.76
N ILE A 699 37.15 28.93 -7.32
CA ILE A 699 35.90 28.80 -6.56
C ILE A 699 35.72 27.37 -6.02
N PHE A 700 36.01 26.38 -6.85
CA PHE A 700 35.78 24.99 -6.53
C PHE A 700 37.07 24.23 -6.25
N ARG A 701 37.06 23.35 -5.26
CA ARG A 701 38.21 22.53 -4.91
C ARG A 701 38.57 21.60 -6.07
N PRO A 702 39.88 21.37 -6.34
CA PRO A 702 40.33 20.47 -7.41
C PRO A 702 39.77 19.05 -7.28
N GLU A 703 39.62 18.57 -6.04
CA GLU A 703 39.04 17.27 -5.74
C GLU A 703 37.59 17.13 -6.31
N PHE A 704 36.77 18.16 -6.13
CA PHE A 704 35.41 18.19 -6.64
C PHE A 704 35.38 18.22 -8.18
N LEU A 705 36.17 19.07 -8.80
CA LEU A 705 36.24 19.18 -10.26
C LEU A 705 36.71 17.89 -10.95
N ASN A 706 37.62 17.13 -10.31
CA ASN A 706 38.11 15.86 -10.87
C ASN A 706 37.08 14.72 -10.81
N ARG A 707 36.00 14.87 -10.05
CA ARG A 707 34.93 13.86 -9.93
C ARG A 707 33.81 14.08 -10.94
N ILE A 708 33.79 15.25 -11.57
CA ILE A 708 32.78 15.62 -12.57
C ILE A 708 33.19 15.04 -13.93
N ASP A 709 32.26 14.36 -14.63
CA ASP A 709 32.53 13.73 -15.92
C ASP A 709 32.86 14.75 -17.01
N GLU A 710 32.10 15.85 -17.08
CA GLU A 710 32.28 16.88 -18.10
C GLU A 710 31.96 18.29 -17.53
N THR A 711 32.88 19.22 -17.74
CA THR A 711 32.65 20.64 -17.48
C THR A 711 32.35 21.35 -18.80
N ILE A 712 31.19 21.95 -18.91
CA ILE A 712 30.63 22.47 -20.16
C ILE A 712 30.44 23.99 -20.05
N VAL A 713 31.04 24.73 -20.96
CA VAL A 713 30.94 26.18 -21.02
C VAL A 713 29.92 26.58 -22.10
N PHE A 714 28.86 27.27 -21.67
CA PHE A 714 27.79 27.78 -22.54
C PHE A 714 28.20 29.13 -23.14
N HIS A 715 27.93 29.26 -24.44
CA HIS A 715 28.24 30.51 -25.14
C HIS A 715 27.12 31.54 -24.96
N ALA A 716 27.49 32.82 -25.16
CA ALA A 716 26.51 33.87 -25.36
C ALA A 716 25.72 33.63 -26.66
N LEU A 717 24.42 33.89 -26.62
CA LEU A 717 23.53 33.67 -27.77
C LEU A 717 23.61 34.89 -28.72
N ASP A 718 23.76 34.62 -30.00
CA ASP A 718 23.72 35.68 -31.04
C ASP A 718 22.28 35.98 -31.51
N LYS A 719 22.13 36.98 -32.37
CA LYS A 719 20.81 37.38 -32.90
C LYS A 719 20.14 36.31 -33.73
N THR A 720 20.91 35.44 -34.37
CA THR A 720 20.39 34.33 -35.18
C THR A 720 19.81 33.21 -34.30
N HIS A 721 20.49 32.91 -33.20
CA HIS A 721 20.01 32.00 -32.15
C HIS A 721 18.74 32.54 -31.47
N MET A 722 18.72 33.84 -31.14
CA MET A 722 17.53 34.46 -30.53
C MET A 722 16.29 34.38 -31.43
N LYS A 723 16.42 34.56 -32.74
CA LYS A 723 15.30 34.40 -33.70
C LYS A 723 14.77 32.96 -33.71
N LYS A 724 15.63 31.97 -33.68
CA LYS A 724 15.23 30.55 -33.59
C LYS A 724 14.51 30.24 -32.28
N ILE A 725 14.99 30.79 -31.16
CA ILE A 725 14.36 30.64 -29.84
C ILE A 725 12.96 31.27 -29.82
N VAL A 726 12.82 32.50 -30.36
CA VAL A 726 11.50 33.11 -30.46
C VAL A 726 10.56 32.27 -31.32
N THR A 727 11.04 31.68 -32.41
CA THR A 727 10.22 30.81 -33.26
C THR A 727 9.72 29.58 -32.48
N LEU A 728 10.54 28.97 -31.61
CA LEU A 728 10.12 27.86 -30.75
C LEU A 728 9.08 28.30 -29.73
N LEU A 729 9.34 29.42 -29.01
CA LEU A 729 8.40 29.95 -28.01
C LEU A 729 7.04 30.31 -28.64
N CYS A 730 7.07 30.90 -29.85
CA CYS A 730 5.85 31.21 -30.59
C CYS A 730 5.09 29.96 -31.01
N ARG A 731 5.78 28.89 -31.40
CA ARG A 731 5.14 27.64 -31.76
C ARG A 731 4.40 27.01 -30.59
N ASP A 732 4.99 27.05 -29.39
CA ASP A 732 4.35 26.51 -28.18
C ASP A 732 3.14 27.35 -27.78
N PHE A 733 3.22 28.68 -28.00
CA PHE A 733 2.10 29.59 -27.79
C PHE A 733 0.97 29.38 -28.79
N THR A 734 1.29 29.26 -30.10
CA THR A 734 0.29 29.00 -31.14
C THR A 734 -0.45 27.69 -30.91
N LYS A 735 0.25 26.66 -30.52
CA LYS A 735 -0.37 25.38 -30.21
C LYS A 735 -1.36 25.48 -29.04
N ARG A 736 -1.01 26.20 -27.97
CA ARG A 736 -1.94 26.45 -26.83
C ARG A 736 -3.18 27.22 -27.24
N LEU A 737 -3.02 28.22 -28.11
CA LEU A 737 -4.15 29.01 -28.65
C LEU A 737 -5.10 28.15 -29.48
N GLU A 738 -4.54 27.26 -30.31
CA GLU A 738 -5.30 26.34 -31.13
C GLU A 738 -6.05 25.32 -30.25
N ASP A 739 -5.37 24.71 -29.27
CA ASP A 739 -5.96 23.70 -28.37
C ASP A 739 -7.04 24.28 -27.45
N GLN A 740 -6.89 25.53 -26.94
CA GLN A 740 -7.77 26.11 -25.94
C GLN A 740 -8.85 27.03 -26.50
N LEU A 741 -8.52 27.82 -27.53
CA LEU A 741 -9.38 28.87 -28.08
C LEU A 741 -9.78 28.65 -29.54
N ASN A 742 -9.26 27.61 -30.17
CA ASN A 742 -9.45 27.32 -31.59
C ASN A 742 -9.06 28.48 -32.51
N ILE A 743 -7.99 29.23 -32.16
CA ILE A 743 -7.48 30.36 -32.94
C ILE A 743 -6.17 29.95 -33.62
N HIS A 744 -6.11 30.07 -34.94
CA HIS A 744 -4.91 29.78 -35.73
C HIS A 744 -4.05 31.03 -35.92
N LEU A 745 -3.00 31.15 -35.09
CA LEU A 745 -2.10 32.30 -35.14
C LEU A 745 -0.85 32.01 -35.99
N THR A 746 -0.58 32.85 -37.00
CA THR A 746 0.64 32.81 -37.80
C THR A 746 1.47 34.10 -37.59
N LEU A 747 2.78 33.94 -37.32
CA LEU A 747 3.66 35.10 -37.10
C LEU A 747 4.53 35.37 -38.31
N ARG A 748 4.45 36.60 -38.82
CA ARG A 748 5.38 37.08 -39.84
C ARG A 748 6.78 37.32 -39.28
N GLU A 749 7.80 37.24 -40.14
CA GLU A 749 9.18 37.50 -39.75
C GLU A 749 9.41 38.90 -39.16
N SER A 750 8.60 39.88 -39.57
CA SER A 750 8.63 41.26 -39.01
C SER A 750 8.26 41.28 -37.51
N ALA A 751 7.25 40.49 -37.09
CA ALA A 751 6.84 40.38 -35.71
C ALA A 751 7.92 39.66 -34.86
N LYS A 752 8.50 38.57 -35.38
CA LYS A 752 9.59 37.85 -34.71
C LYS A 752 10.81 38.74 -34.51
N ASN A 753 11.19 39.53 -35.53
CA ASN A 753 12.31 40.46 -35.44
C ASN A 753 12.09 41.55 -34.41
N LEU A 754 10.87 42.06 -34.29
CA LEU A 754 10.50 43.06 -33.27
C LEU A 754 10.63 42.48 -31.84
N ILE A 755 10.14 41.25 -31.63
CA ILE A 755 10.26 40.58 -30.34
C ILE A 755 11.74 40.37 -29.97
N VAL A 756 12.57 39.97 -30.94
CA VAL A 756 14.02 39.82 -30.73
C VAL A 756 14.65 41.16 -30.39
N GLU A 757 14.32 42.24 -31.14
CA GLU A 757 14.90 43.57 -30.90
C GLU A 757 14.58 44.06 -29.49
N LYS A 758 13.33 43.93 -29.02
CA LYS A 758 12.90 44.35 -27.69
C LYS A 758 13.34 43.43 -26.56
N GLY A 759 13.52 42.11 -26.84
CA GLY A 759 13.85 41.07 -25.85
C GLY A 759 15.31 40.66 -25.82
N THR A 760 16.21 41.32 -26.58
CA THR A 760 17.65 40.98 -26.55
C THR A 760 18.38 41.87 -25.56
N ASP A 761 19.01 41.29 -24.55
CA ASP A 761 19.95 41.90 -23.64
C ASP A 761 21.22 41.09 -23.53
N ALA A 762 22.35 41.70 -23.79
CA ALA A 762 23.66 41.00 -23.76
C ALA A 762 24.02 40.43 -22.38
N LYS A 763 23.48 40.97 -21.29
CA LYS A 763 23.74 40.48 -19.90
C LYS A 763 22.81 39.36 -19.46
N TYR A 764 21.55 39.40 -19.97
CA TYR A 764 20.50 38.46 -19.50
C TYR A 764 20.11 37.37 -20.52
N GLY A 765 20.79 37.33 -21.67
CA GLY A 765 20.59 36.32 -22.69
C GLY A 765 19.17 36.27 -23.26
N ALA A 766 18.62 35.03 -23.36
CA ALA A 766 17.27 34.82 -23.87
C ALA A 766 16.14 35.00 -22.83
N ARG A 767 16.46 35.25 -21.54
CA ARG A 767 15.43 35.37 -20.47
C ARG A 767 14.45 36.52 -20.70
N PRO A 768 14.86 37.71 -21.19
CA PRO A 768 13.93 38.79 -21.51
C PRO A 768 13.01 38.53 -22.71
N LEU A 769 13.38 37.56 -23.62
CA LEU A 769 12.55 37.23 -24.78
C LEU A 769 11.15 36.75 -24.40
N ARG A 770 11.04 35.95 -23.35
CA ARG A 770 9.74 35.48 -22.87
C ARG A 770 8.84 36.62 -22.39
N ARG A 771 9.42 37.59 -21.69
CA ARG A 771 8.72 38.76 -21.25
C ARG A 771 8.33 39.65 -22.43
N ALA A 772 9.23 39.82 -23.42
CA ALA A 772 8.94 40.57 -24.65
C ALA A 772 7.82 39.89 -25.45
N LEU A 773 7.81 38.57 -25.54
CA LEU A 773 6.74 37.81 -26.17
C LEU A 773 5.40 38.06 -25.46
N GLN A 774 5.39 37.95 -24.11
CA GLN A 774 4.21 38.21 -23.33
C GLN A 774 3.65 39.64 -23.57
N THR A 775 4.47 40.66 -23.38
CA THR A 775 4.02 42.04 -23.48
C THR A 775 3.64 42.43 -24.91
N GLU A 776 4.38 41.97 -25.93
CA GLU A 776 4.18 42.42 -27.30
C GLU A 776 3.18 41.58 -28.08
N LEU A 777 3.03 40.29 -27.71
CA LEU A 777 2.17 39.38 -28.44
C LEU A 777 0.97 38.93 -27.61
N GLU A 778 1.21 38.34 -26.40
CA GLU A 778 0.14 37.72 -25.58
C GLU A 778 -0.83 38.78 -25.07
N ASP A 779 -0.34 39.85 -24.41
CA ASP A 779 -1.17 40.92 -23.87
C ASP A 779 -1.98 41.61 -24.96
N LYS A 780 -1.34 41.92 -26.10
CA LYS A 780 -2.03 42.60 -27.24
C LYS A 780 -3.05 41.70 -27.93
N LEU A 781 -2.78 40.38 -28.00
CA LEU A 781 -3.75 39.44 -28.54
C LEU A 781 -4.94 39.27 -27.59
N ALA A 782 -4.69 39.28 -26.27
CA ALA A 782 -5.75 39.21 -25.27
C ALA A 782 -6.66 40.46 -25.40
N ASP A 783 -6.07 41.66 -25.55
CA ASP A 783 -6.84 42.91 -25.79
C ASP A 783 -7.66 42.82 -27.09
N ALA A 784 -7.10 42.28 -28.18
CA ALA A 784 -7.82 42.12 -29.45
C ALA A 784 -8.98 41.12 -29.33
N ILE A 785 -8.82 40.06 -28.57
CA ILE A 785 -9.89 39.08 -28.28
C ILE A 785 -11.00 39.73 -27.41
N LEU A 786 -10.62 40.46 -26.37
CA LEU A 786 -11.57 41.17 -25.50
C LEU A 786 -12.36 42.27 -26.22
N ASN A 787 -11.72 42.94 -27.15
CA ASN A 787 -12.35 43.94 -28.00
C ASN A 787 -13.22 43.39 -29.13
N GLY A 788 -13.20 42.03 -29.31
CA GLY A 788 -13.98 41.35 -30.32
C GLY A 788 -13.40 41.43 -31.74
N GLU A 789 -12.14 41.92 -31.88
CA GLU A 789 -11.40 41.97 -33.14
C GLU A 789 -10.94 40.62 -33.62
N VAL A 790 -10.74 39.66 -32.68
CA VAL A 790 -10.37 38.27 -32.92
C VAL A 790 -11.38 37.34 -32.24
N LYS A 791 -11.91 36.38 -32.98
CA LYS A 791 -12.91 35.42 -32.47
C LYS A 791 -12.39 33.98 -32.56
N ALA A 792 -13.02 33.09 -31.80
CA ALA A 792 -12.72 31.64 -31.87
C ALA A 792 -13.02 31.12 -33.30
N GLY A 793 -12.07 30.42 -33.89
CA GLY A 793 -12.13 29.92 -35.26
C GLY A 793 -11.44 30.81 -36.32
N ASP A 794 -10.94 32.00 -35.93
CA ASP A 794 -10.29 32.90 -36.87
C ASP A 794 -8.85 32.52 -37.18
N HIS A 795 -8.45 32.76 -38.42
CA HIS A 795 -7.05 32.71 -38.84
C HIS A 795 -6.43 34.10 -38.68
N VAL A 796 -5.55 34.25 -37.70
CA VAL A 796 -4.94 35.54 -37.34
C VAL A 796 -3.49 35.59 -37.81
N GLU A 797 -3.13 36.60 -38.53
CA GLU A 797 -1.75 36.85 -38.92
C GLU A 797 -1.17 38.05 -38.14
N ALA A 798 -0.09 37.81 -37.37
CA ALA A 798 0.60 38.82 -36.59
C ALA A 798 1.79 39.39 -37.39
N GLY A 799 1.75 40.65 -37.72
CA GLY A 799 2.85 41.38 -38.37
C GLY A 799 3.28 42.60 -37.55
N ALA A 800 4.50 43.10 -37.78
CA ALA A 800 4.98 44.33 -37.12
C ALA A 800 4.91 45.50 -38.11
N SER A 801 4.28 46.61 -37.65
CA SER A 801 4.26 47.91 -38.35
C SER A 801 4.51 49.03 -37.33
N LYS A 802 5.39 50.00 -37.65
CA LYS A 802 5.74 51.14 -36.78
C LYS A 802 6.18 50.75 -35.36
N LYS A 803 6.95 49.64 -35.22
CA LYS A 803 7.43 49.08 -33.94
C LYS A 803 6.33 48.54 -33.02
N GLU A 804 5.17 48.19 -33.56
CA GLU A 804 4.06 47.55 -32.83
C GLU A 804 3.58 46.33 -33.62
N ILE A 805 3.13 45.30 -32.89
CA ILE A 805 2.49 44.11 -33.48
C ILE A 805 1.03 44.50 -33.78
N ARG A 806 0.57 44.14 -34.98
CA ARG A 806 -0.83 44.26 -35.41
C ARG A 806 -1.33 42.92 -35.89
N PHE A 807 -2.58 42.63 -35.58
CA PHE A 807 -3.26 41.43 -35.99
C PHE A 807 -4.11 41.68 -37.21
N ILE A 808 -4.09 40.79 -38.17
CA ILE A 808 -4.91 40.78 -39.39
C ILE A 808 -5.68 39.51 -39.37
N CYS A 809 -7.01 39.59 -39.22
CA CYS A 809 -7.89 38.42 -39.34
C CYS A 809 -8.15 38.14 -40.82
N GLN A 810 -8.00 36.89 -41.23
CA GLN A 810 -8.33 36.38 -42.56
C GLN A 810 -9.62 35.57 -42.53
#